data_e8db58103536ee33cf6f5d29b294a1d2
#
_entry.id   e8db58103536ee33cf6f5d29b294a1d2
#
_cell.length_a   1.000
_cell.length_b   1.000
_cell.length_c   1.000
_cell.angle_alpha   90.00
_cell.angle_beta   90.00
_cell.angle_gamma   90.00
#
_symmetry.space_group_name_H-M   'P 1'
#
loop_
_entity.id
_entity.type
_entity.pdbx_description
1 polymer ?
#
loop_
_entity_poly.entity_id
_entity_poly.type
_entity_poly.pdbx_seq_one_letter_code
_entity_poly.pdbx_strand_id
1 'polypeptide(L)'
;MYVLVLIFIIPLCGYAAPDSLFRLAAHYTDVHGLPQNSIKSIARDKNGFFWLATERGLVRFDGQRFNTYLTTPEGSRSDRFSHIITDWKRNCLVAFNDKQDFFQLFATGPGADSIYPDQLRKTIGFLPGLPDFKRFVLTGLPANNNGILQMGDTTILIADSQLIYVCTPKQVALYLAGKLLYRKSFQQTDPSRFFLLGNQLYYFHPDNTISAFSATAITHISVAGLTEIATGRRPCRILWNSNHPDRAVVFAGNEVYIMYCNGDSLAAKKVLTDFDAEKELIISAWADPAGRRLFLGSHVKGLYVFEYPFFTPVPQAADSDPDHVYYAQAAWRDEWLLTGQGHLYTPARIQKPVVLPAFVHNSDKTSLVLEDGKWAWIKKHSTIHQVSMPDGKLLNSWQMPAGITVFAKGPAQKLWVGLEDGRLLLFDPSRKEHSYEVKAKLPAIVLYIASYNEDELYVGTDSGIFNVLIPSGQMSAVAGLQNKQVRSVLVEGPDRLWITTYGHGYYLYDQGRLVSFPPDRNNYLLTAHCMISDGKGFFWITTNQGLFQVARADLLAYAAGRQKEIYYQYYSTDQGVLTNEFNGGCQPCAVQLTNGMFSLPTINGLLWYFPDRWVPELPVEDIFIDRILLDKEKIGFAEDIQLPRNLQQLKLFLATPYLGNPANLDIRYALNKKGDKTVWLPVENNSISLSRLPAGTYELRIRKMRGFGENNFTEKRITLEVPAHWLLHPLAFLIYIVTAILISVGVIQLRTKYIKRKNIQLQQRIREQTAELQVALTDLQQSQQELMRQADWQQKMLAVLSHDIKAPLKYLMYTADYIQRGLQQEGNTVYAEHSQTVNEYIRRLYHTMDNLLQYIQAQLKDGQVTFQDIDAWKMAEEKKAIFDDIARRVNTVIDNKIIPGTSLYSNQPLLAVMIHNLIDNAIKVTENGTVTIEAANDHSGAYIRVSDTGIGMSPLLVKWLSQQNEESQPAELSGARGSGTGIGLLIVKGLAIFLHIRITAESTDRGSSVTLWLGTAGVVA
;
A
#
# COMPACT_ATOMS: atom_id res chain seq x y z
N MET A 1 -1.93 60.82 33.51
CA MET A 1 -2.53 60.87 32.17
C MET A 1 -2.50 59.48 31.61
N TYR A 2 -3.57 58.69 31.89
CA TYR A 2 -3.71 57.31 31.44
C TYR A 2 -4.40 57.30 30.08
N VAL A 3 -3.74 56.75 29.09
CA VAL A 3 -4.32 56.51 27.76
C VAL A 3 -5.00 55.15 27.80
N LEU A 4 -6.32 55.14 27.75
CA LEU A 4 -7.16 53.95 27.59
C LEU A 4 -7.07 53.52 26.12
N VAL A 5 -6.41 52.37 25.85
CA VAL A 5 -6.50 51.71 24.56
C VAL A 5 -7.73 50.80 24.57
N LEU A 6 -8.78 51.23 23.90
CA LEU A 6 -9.95 50.43 23.61
C LEU A 6 -9.56 49.43 22.48
N ILE A 7 -9.32 48.17 22.84
CA ILE A 7 -9.22 47.08 21.88
C ILE A 7 -10.65 46.71 21.45
N PHE A 8 -11.03 47.13 20.26
CA PHE A 8 -12.21 46.59 19.57
C PHE A 8 -11.94 45.10 19.24
N ILE A 9 -12.51 44.19 20.04
CA ILE A 9 -12.66 42.81 19.69
C ILE A 9 -13.78 42.74 18.65
N ILE A 10 -13.41 42.76 17.38
CA ILE A 10 -14.31 42.35 16.30
C ILE A 10 -14.56 40.86 16.48
N PRO A 11 -15.79 40.39 16.69
CA PRO A 11 -16.05 38.97 16.64
C PRO A 11 -15.77 38.53 15.21
N LEU A 12 -14.67 37.76 15.01
CA LEU A 12 -14.51 36.94 13.83
C LEU A 12 -15.71 35.97 13.82
N CYS A 13 -16.78 36.38 13.14
CA CYS A 13 -17.74 35.42 12.62
C CYS A 13 -16.98 34.46 11.71
N GLY A 14 -16.45 33.40 12.29
CA GLY A 14 -15.96 32.27 11.53
C GLY A 14 -17.13 31.75 10.70
N TYR A 15 -17.06 31.98 9.40
CA TYR A 15 -17.90 31.23 8.45
C TYR A 15 -17.66 29.75 8.73
N ALA A 16 -18.65 29.12 9.37
CA ALA A 16 -18.69 27.67 9.48
C ALA A 16 -18.77 27.14 8.05
N ALA A 17 -17.71 26.54 7.57
CA ALA A 17 -17.80 25.65 6.41
C ALA A 17 -18.94 24.65 6.71
N PRO A 18 -19.71 24.20 5.70
CA PRO A 18 -20.76 23.23 5.93
C PRO A 18 -20.20 22.08 6.74
N ASP A 19 -20.83 21.77 7.87
CA ASP A 19 -20.37 20.73 8.80
C ASP A 19 -20.22 19.43 8.02
N SER A 20 -18.97 19.09 7.71
CA SER A 20 -18.69 17.83 7.02
C SER A 20 -19.09 16.69 7.94
N LEU A 21 -20.08 15.92 7.52
CA LEU A 21 -20.49 14.72 8.22
C LEU A 21 -19.42 13.64 8.08
N PHE A 22 -19.35 12.75 9.04
CA PHE A 22 -18.48 11.59 8.95
C PHE A 22 -18.94 10.69 7.78
N ARG A 23 -17.99 9.99 7.19
CA ARG A 23 -18.25 8.97 6.17
C ARG A 23 -17.87 7.61 6.71
N LEU A 24 -18.47 6.58 6.16
CA LEU A 24 -18.08 5.20 6.43
C LEU A 24 -16.68 4.97 5.84
N ALA A 25 -15.69 4.76 6.72
CA ALA A 25 -14.33 4.42 6.32
C ALA A 25 -14.15 2.92 6.14
N ALA A 26 -14.74 2.12 7.05
CA ALA A 26 -14.69 0.67 6.97
C ALA A 26 -15.90 0.02 7.66
N HIS A 27 -16.28 -1.14 7.17
CA HIS A 27 -17.25 -2.03 7.81
C HIS A 27 -16.63 -3.42 7.89
N TYR A 28 -16.23 -3.79 9.10
CA TYR A 28 -15.56 -5.06 9.36
C TYR A 28 -16.55 -6.11 9.84
N THR A 29 -16.50 -7.28 9.21
CA THR A 29 -17.30 -8.45 9.56
C THR A 29 -16.39 -9.68 9.67
N ASP A 30 -16.98 -10.85 9.85
CA ASP A 30 -16.28 -12.14 9.89
C ASP A 30 -15.45 -12.41 8.62
N VAL A 31 -15.90 -11.96 7.44
CA VAL A 31 -15.10 -12.08 6.20
C VAL A 31 -13.82 -11.23 6.22
N HIS A 32 -13.72 -10.26 7.13
CA HIS A 32 -12.56 -9.41 7.34
C HIS A 32 -11.66 -9.86 8.50
N GLY A 33 -11.95 -11.04 9.07
CA GLY A 33 -11.14 -11.64 10.15
C GLY A 33 -11.68 -11.43 11.57
N LEU A 34 -12.85 -10.85 11.75
CA LEU A 34 -13.55 -10.93 13.03
C LEU A 34 -13.99 -12.38 13.28
N PRO A 35 -13.86 -12.91 14.52
CA PRO A 35 -14.29 -14.27 14.81
C PRO A 35 -15.82 -14.41 14.78
N GLN A 36 -16.52 -13.27 14.94
CA GLN A 36 -17.97 -13.15 14.92
C GLN A 36 -18.39 -11.67 14.87
N ASN A 37 -19.58 -11.41 14.34
CA ASN A 37 -20.08 -10.05 14.08
C ASN A 37 -20.74 -9.35 15.29
N SER A 38 -20.75 -9.97 16.47
CA SER A 38 -21.29 -9.35 17.69
C SER A 38 -20.20 -8.58 18.45
N ILE A 39 -20.26 -7.25 18.43
CA ILE A 39 -19.28 -6.38 19.11
C ILE A 39 -19.93 -5.73 20.32
N LYS A 40 -19.79 -6.37 21.47
CA LYS A 40 -20.46 -5.94 22.71
C LYS A 40 -19.77 -4.79 23.42
N SER A 41 -18.45 -4.69 23.30
CA SER A 41 -17.67 -3.66 23.95
C SER A 41 -16.45 -3.33 23.11
N ILE A 42 -16.10 -2.04 23.08
CA ILE A 42 -14.94 -1.49 22.37
C ILE A 42 -14.12 -0.72 23.40
N ALA A 43 -12.82 -0.99 23.50
CA ALA A 43 -11.91 -0.22 24.34
C ALA A 43 -10.57 -0.04 23.64
N ARG A 44 -9.88 1.07 23.90
CA ARG A 44 -8.52 1.31 23.41
C ARG A 44 -7.54 1.22 24.57
N ASP A 45 -6.47 0.44 24.44
CA ASP A 45 -5.44 0.35 25.47
C ASP A 45 -4.44 1.53 25.36
N LYS A 46 -3.58 1.65 26.36
CA LYS A 46 -2.55 2.70 26.42
C LYS A 46 -1.50 2.62 25.33
N ASN A 47 -1.39 1.48 24.68
CA ASN A 47 -0.46 1.25 23.56
C ASN A 47 -1.10 1.53 22.20
N GLY A 48 -2.40 1.89 22.18
CA GLY A 48 -3.14 2.25 20.98
C GLY A 48 -3.94 1.13 20.34
N PHE A 49 -3.87 -0.11 20.81
CA PHE A 49 -4.69 -1.21 20.30
C PHE A 49 -6.14 -1.08 20.72
N PHE A 50 -7.03 -1.43 19.82
CA PHE A 50 -8.43 -1.63 20.14
C PHE A 50 -8.68 -3.06 20.57
N TRP A 51 -9.49 -3.19 21.62
CA TRP A 51 -9.98 -4.45 22.13
C TRP A 51 -11.48 -4.52 21.97
N LEU A 52 -11.96 -5.62 21.41
CA LEU A 52 -13.35 -5.88 21.13
C LEU A 52 -13.79 -7.11 21.90
N ALA A 53 -14.87 -6.97 22.68
CA ALA A 53 -15.53 -8.10 23.30
C ALA A 53 -16.55 -8.71 22.33
N THR A 54 -16.40 -9.98 22.00
CA THR A 54 -17.29 -10.70 21.09
C THR A 54 -17.86 -11.95 21.74
N GLU A 55 -18.87 -12.57 21.15
CA GLU A 55 -19.38 -13.86 21.63
C GLU A 55 -18.44 -15.03 21.33
N ARG A 56 -17.36 -14.81 20.61
CA ARG A 56 -16.37 -15.83 20.26
C ARG A 56 -14.95 -15.33 20.48
N GLY A 57 -14.68 -14.94 21.72
CA GLY A 57 -13.37 -14.49 22.15
C GLY A 57 -13.19 -12.99 22.24
N LEU A 58 -12.04 -12.61 22.77
CA LEU A 58 -11.53 -11.26 22.73
C LEU A 58 -10.77 -11.03 21.42
N VAL A 59 -10.94 -9.88 20.86
CA VAL A 59 -10.28 -9.50 19.62
C VAL A 59 -9.43 -8.26 19.85
N ARG A 60 -8.16 -8.32 19.50
CA ARG A 60 -7.29 -7.16 19.45
C ARG A 60 -7.16 -6.70 18.02
N PHE A 61 -7.40 -5.42 17.78
CA PHE A 61 -7.34 -4.77 16.49
C PHE A 61 -6.25 -3.69 16.50
N ASP A 62 -5.33 -3.74 15.55
CA ASP A 62 -4.23 -2.80 15.41
C ASP A 62 -4.51 -1.69 14.37
N GLY A 63 -5.71 -1.67 13.81
CA GLY A 63 -6.12 -0.79 12.72
C GLY A 63 -6.12 -1.48 11.35
N GLN A 64 -5.49 -2.65 11.24
CA GLN A 64 -5.38 -3.39 9.99
C GLN A 64 -5.81 -4.85 10.13
N ARG A 65 -5.51 -5.48 11.27
CA ARG A 65 -5.72 -6.91 11.51
C ARG A 65 -6.39 -7.17 12.83
N PHE A 66 -7.20 -8.20 12.82
CA PHE A 66 -7.84 -8.73 14.01
C PHE A 66 -7.04 -9.94 14.51
N ASN A 67 -6.55 -9.85 15.73
CA ASN A 67 -5.97 -10.97 16.45
C ASN A 67 -6.99 -11.49 17.46
N THR A 68 -7.44 -12.72 17.26
CA THR A 68 -8.45 -13.34 18.12
C THR A 68 -7.80 -14.23 19.16
N TYR A 69 -8.22 -14.05 20.39
CA TYR A 69 -7.85 -14.87 21.55
C TYR A 69 -9.02 -15.80 21.88
N LEU A 70 -9.13 -16.91 21.13
CA LEU A 70 -10.24 -17.88 21.26
C LEU A 70 -10.08 -18.77 22.49
N THR A 71 -8.83 -19.08 22.83
CA THR A 71 -8.51 -19.86 24.03
C THR A 71 -7.99 -18.90 25.08
N THR A 72 -8.81 -18.59 26.03
CA THR A 72 -8.38 -18.00 27.28
C THR A 72 -7.44 -18.95 27.99
N PRO A 73 -6.49 -18.44 28.81
CA PRO A 73 -5.62 -19.28 29.63
C PRO A 73 -6.38 -20.33 30.41
N GLU A 74 -5.72 -21.40 30.80
CA GLU A 74 -6.30 -22.47 31.65
C GLU A 74 -7.18 -21.89 32.74
N GLY A 75 -8.48 -22.23 32.74
CA GLY A 75 -9.44 -21.79 33.74
C GLY A 75 -10.60 -20.93 33.24
N SER A 76 -10.66 -20.53 31.96
CA SER A 76 -11.86 -19.88 31.44
C SER A 76 -13.02 -20.85 31.26
N ARG A 77 -14.22 -20.44 31.72
CA ARG A 77 -15.45 -21.20 31.60
C ARG A 77 -16.28 -20.85 30.37
N SER A 78 -15.90 -19.79 29.65
CA SER A 78 -16.59 -19.32 28.45
C SER A 78 -15.70 -18.42 27.61
N ASP A 79 -15.87 -18.46 26.30
CA ASP A 79 -15.26 -17.57 25.33
C ASP A 79 -16.17 -16.39 24.92
N ARG A 80 -17.37 -16.27 25.53
CA ARG A 80 -18.32 -15.19 25.28
C ARG A 80 -18.03 -13.99 26.17
N PHE A 81 -17.32 -13.02 25.60
CA PHE A 81 -17.00 -11.78 26.29
C PHE A 81 -18.13 -10.77 26.16
N SER A 82 -18.40 -10.10 27.29
CA SER A 82 -19.50 -9.14 27.38
C SER A 82 -19.02 -7.70 27.48
N HIS A 83 -17.97 -7.44 28.28
CA HIS A 83 -17.54 -6.08 28.60
C HIS A 83 -16.02 -5.99 28.71
N ILE A 84 -15.51 -4.77 28.45
CA ILE A 84 -14.14 -4.37 28.72
C ILE A 84 -14.21 -3.08 29.53
N ILE A 85 -13.56 -3.07 30.69
CA ILE A 85 -13.49 -1.89 31.58
C ILE A 85 -12.04 -1.49 31.81
N THR A 86 -11.85 -0.24 32.23
CA THR A 86 -10.53 0.27 32.60
C THR A 86 -10.29 0.02 34.10
N ASP A 87 -9.18 -0.66 34.40
CA ASP A 87 -8.60 -0.66 35.74
C ASP A 87 -7.71 0.58 35.89
N TRP A 88 -8.27 1.65 36.43
CA TRP A 88 -7.57 2.91 36.62
C TRP A 88 -6.35 2.80 37.53
N LYS A 89 -6.38 1.89 38.49
CA LYS A 89 -5.30 1.72 39.44
C LYS A 89 -4.07 1.08 38.83
N ARG A 90 -4.27 0.10 37.93
CA ARG A 90 -3.21 -0.60 37.21
C ARG A 90 -2.93 0.00 35.84
N ASN A 91 -3.74 0.95 35.41
CA ASN A 91 -3.68 1.55 34.06
C ASN A 91 -3.68 0.47 32.96
N CYS A 92 -4.62 -0.48 33.08
CA CYS A 92 -4.79 -1.55 32.11
C CYS A 92 -6.29 -1.81 31.84
N LEU A 93 -6.57 -2.55 30.78
CA LEU A 93 -7.92 -3.01 30.47
C LEU A 93 -8.19 -4.38 31.11
N VAL A 94 -9.41 -4.58 31.54
CA VAL A 94 -9.90 -5.84 32.06
C VAL A 94 -11.16 -6.23 31.29
N ALA A 95 -11.15 -7.39 30.69
CA ALA A 95 -12.30 -7.99 30.03
C ALA A 95 -12.96 -9.04 30.94
N PHE A 96 -14.26 -9.23 30.79
CA PHE A 96 -14.96 -10.31 31.43
C PHE A 96 -15.98 -10.97 30.51
N ASN A 97 -16.12 -12.28 30.76
CA ASN A 97 -17.03 -13.12 30.01
C ASN A 97 -18.41 -13.24 30.69
N ASP A 98 -19.33 -13.96 30.05
CA ASP A 98 -20.70 -14.25 30.58
C ASP A 98 -20.71 -15.12 31.85
N LYS A 99 -19.60 -15.78 32.15
CA LYS A 99 -19.40 -16.59 33.38
C LYS A 99 -18.69 -15.84 34.49
N GLN A 100 -18.46 -14.52 34.28
CA GLN A 100 -17.78 -13.63 35.23
C GLN A 100 -16.32 -14.03 35.51
N ASP A 101 -15.64 -14.63 34.53
CA ASP A 101 -14.19 -14.73 34.57
C ASP A 101 -13.58 -13.41 34.09
N PHE A 102 -12.51 -12.98 34.73
CA PHE A 102 -11.85 -11.69 34.49
C PHE A 102 -10.48 -11.92 33.87
N PHE A 103 -10.14 -11.09 32.91
CA PHE A 103 -8.89 -11.17 32.18
C PHE A 103 -8.24 -9.81 32.05
N GLN A 104 -6.99 -9.70 32.46
CA GLN A 104 -6.18 -8.52 32.21
C GLN A 104 -5.66 -8.59 30.77
N LEU A 105 -5.80 -7.49 30.03
CA LEU A 105 -5.41 -7.42 28.64
C LEU A 105 -4.01 -6.85 28.50
N PHE A 106 -3.20 -7.47 27.62
CA PHE A 106 -1.85 -7.05 27.30
C PHE A 106 -1.72 -6.76 25.82
N ALA A 107 -0.90 -5.78 25.47
CA ALA A 107 -0.60 -5.45 24.09
C ALA A 107 0.25 -6.51 23.38
N THR A 108 1.00 -7.29 24.15
CA THR A 108 1.98 -8.28 23.65
C THR A 108 1.82 -9.63 24.35
N GLY A 109 2.40 -10.67 23.77
CA GLY A 109 2.39 -12.01 24.35
C GLY A 109 1.05 -12.72 24.19
N PRO A 110 0.55 -13.38 25.24
CA PRO A 110 -0.73 -14.12 25.20
C PRO A 110 -1.93 -13.20 25.01
N GLY A 111 -1.77 -11.87 25.20
CA GLY A 111 -2.80 -10.86 25.01
C GLY A 111 -3.80 -10.72 26.15
N ALA A 112 -4.04 -11.78 26.92
CA ALA A 112 -4.91 -11.76 28.11
C ALA A 112 -4.50 -12.84 29.10
N ASP A 113 -4.50 -12.47 30.38
CA ASP A 113 -4.32 -13.39 31.50
C ASP A 113 -5.53 -13.40 32.42
N SER A 114 -5.85 -14.54 33.02
CA SER A 114 -6.91 -14.62 33.99
C SER A 114 -6.52 -13.90 35.28
N ILE A 115 -7.46 -13.14 35.83
CA ILE A 115 -7.35 -12.48 37.13
C ILE A 115 -8.36 -13.13 38.08
N TYR A 116 -7.89 -13.60 39.23
CA TYR A 116 -8.82 -14.10 40.25
C TYR A 116 -9.71 -12.99 40.81
N PRO A 117 -11.00 -13.25 41.05
CA PRO A 117 -11.95 -12.26 41.56
C PRO A 117 -11.45 -11.50 42.79
N ASP A 118 -10.69 -12.14 43.67
CA ASP A 118 -10.13 -11.51 44.88
C ASP A 118 -9.01 -10.52 44.56
N GLN A 119 -8.26 -10.74 43.50
CA GLN A 119 -7.27 -9.76 43.03
C GLN A 119 -7.95 -8.53 42.42
N LEU A 120 -9.02 -8.74 41.62
CA LEU A 120 -9.82 -7.67 41.06
C LEU A 120 -10.51 -6.84 42.17
N ARG A 121 -11.03 -7.51 43.23
CA ARG A 121 -11.59 -6.83 44.40
C ARG A 121 -10.58 -5.92 45.09
N LYS A 122 -9.32 -6.34 45.22
CA LYS A 122 -8.23 -5.51 45.75
C LYS A 122 -7.86 -4.36 44.80
N THR A 123 -8.11 -4.54 43.53
CA THR A 123 -7.69 -3.62 42.46
C THR A 123 -8.73 -2.54 42.18
N ILE A 124 -10.02 -2.87 42.12
CA ILE A 124 -11.11 -1.90 41.90
C ILE A 124 -11.28 -1.00 43.15
N GLY A 125 -10.52 -1.24 44.17
CA GLY A 125 -10.52 -0.47 45.43
C GLY A 125 -11.70 -0.84 46.33
N PHE A 126 -11.40 -1.25 47.54
CA PHE A 126 -12.39 -1.38 48.58
C PHE A 126 -13.10 -0.03 48.72
N LEU A 127 -14.39 0.00 48.47
CA LEU A 127 -15.25 1.08 48.85
C LEU A 127 -15.70 0.87 50.28
N PRO A 128 -15.06 1.51 51.28
CA PRO A 128 -15.50 1.39 52.67
C PRO A 128 -16.93 1.94 52.78
N GLY A 129 -17.86 1.15 53.24
CA GLY A 129 -19.24 1.58 53.48
C GLY A 129 -20.27 1.10 52.46
N LEU A 130 -19.89 0.40 51.40
CA LEU A 130 -20.86 -0.33 50.57
C LEU A 130 -21.15 -1.69 51.19
N PRO A 131 -22.41 -2.15 51.24
CA PRO A 131 -22.76 -3.46 51.75
C PRO A 131 -22.09 -4.54 50.93
N ASP A 132 -21.60 -5.52 51.61
CA ASP A 132 -20.91 -6.75 51.19
C ASP A 132 -20.84 -7.04 49.71
N PHE A 133 -19.66 -6.80 49.15
CA PHE A 133 -19.31 -7.06 47.73
C PHE A 133 -19.36 -8.56 47.35
N LYS A 134 -19.76 -9.45 48.23
CA LYS A 134 -19.86 -10.89 48.04
C LYS A 134 -20.95 -11.33 47.05
N ARG A 135 -21.79 -10.39 46.57
CA ARG A 135 -22.90 -10.64 45.66
C ARG A 135 -22.88 -9.71 44.44
N PHE A 136 -21.73 -9.49 43.85
CA PHE A 136 -21.71 -8.93 42.48
C PHE A 136 -22.25 -9.98 41.53
N VAL A 137 -23.51 -9.92 41.24
CA VAL A 137 -24.10 -10.59 40.11
C VAL A 137 -24.14 -9.55 38.99
N LEU A 138 -23.23 -9.64 38.06
CA LEU A 138 -23.29 -8.94 36.79
C LEU A 138 -24.41 -9.57 35.94
N THR A 139 -25.62 -9.60 36.47
CA THR A 139 -26.79 -10.13 35.76
C THR A 139 -27.44 -9.03 34.95
N GLY A 140 -27.43 -9.23 33.64
CA GLY A 140 -28.39 -8.59 32.75
C GLY A 140 -28.21 -7.10 32.49
N LEU A 141 -26.99 -6.59 32.55
CA LEU A 141 -26.74 -5.26 31.96
C LEU A 141 -27.04 -5.35 30.45
N PRO A 142 -27.91 -4.49 29.94
CA PRO A 142 -27.95 -4.33 28.51
C PRO A 142 -26.52 -3.97 28.08
N ALA A 143 -26.04 -4.56 27.00
CA ALA A 143 -24.65 -4.45 26.49
C ALA A 143 -24.22 -3.00 26.14
N ASN A 144 -24.96 -2.02 26.60
CA ASN A 144 -25.01 -0.66 26.04
C ASN A 144 -24.07 0.35 26.72
N ASN A 145 -23.48 0.06 27.87
CA ASN A 145 -22.64 1.06 28.57
C ASN A 145 -21.46 0.38 29.28
N ASN A 146 -20.26 0.56 28.72
CA ASN A 146 -19.03 0.14 29.35
C ASN A 146 -18.75 0.99 30.62
N GLY A 147 -18.72 0.38 31.77
CA GLY A 147 -18.36 1.06 33.04
C GLY A 147 -19.50 1.20 34.04
N ILE A 148 -20.66 0.65 33.75
CA ILE A 148 -21.76 0.54 34.73
C ILE A 148 -21.69 -0.83 35.41
N LEU A 149 -21.60 -0.85 36.71
CA LEU A 149 -21.77 -2.08 37.52
C LEU A 149 -23.15 -2.02 38.17
N GLN A 150 -23.98 -3.04 37.97
CA GLN A 150 -25.31 -3.08 38.57
C GLN A 150 -25.39 -4.16 39.64
N MET A 151 -25.97 -3.82 40.76
CA MET A 151 -26.24 -4.69 41.91
C MET A 151 -27.71 -4.58 42.33
N GLY A 152 -28.56 -5.46 41.81
CA GLY A 152 -30.01 -5.31 41.98
C GLY A 152 -30.43 -3.92 41.43
N ASP A 153 -31.07 -3.11 42.26
CA ASP A 153 -31.53 -1.76 41.91
C ASP A 153 -30.42 -0.67 42.03
N THR A 154 -29.21 -1.04 42.40
CA THR A 154 -28.09 -0.10 42.58
C THR A 154 -27.17 -0.13 41.39
N THR A 155 -26.91 1.02 40.81
CA THR A 155 -25.98 1.25 39.71
C THR A 155 -24.74 1.97 40.21
N ILE A 156 -23.58 1.43 39.89
CA ILE A 156 -22.27 1.99 40.26
C ILE A 156 -21.55 2.40 39.00
N LEU A 157 -21.12 3.66 38.94
CA LEU A 157 -20.32 4.22 37.85
C LEU A 157 -18.96 4.65 38.41
N ILE A 158 -17.91 4.19 37.79
CA ILE A 158 -16.53 4.48 38.16
C ILE A 158 -16.01 5.55 37.20
N ALA A 159 -15.78 6.77 37.74
CA ALA A 159 -15.26 7.89 36.97
C ALA A 159 -13.73 7.85 36.88
N ASP A 160 -13.05 7.55 37.99
CA ASP A 160 -11.61 7.34 38.03
C ASP A 160 -11.22 6.41 39.20
N SER A 161 -9.94 6.28 39.50
CA SER A 161 -9.42 5.44 40.58
C SER A 161 -9.94 5.77 42.00
N GLN A 162 -10.52 6.96 42.18
CA GLN A 162 -10.96 7.46 43.47
C GLN A 162 -12.42 7.93 43.46
N LEU A 163 -12.98 8.28 42.29
CA LEU A 163 -14.28 8.92 42.15
C LEU A 163 -15.33 7.92 41.66
N ILE A 164 -16.32 7.66 42.53
CA ILE A 164 -17.33 6.63 42.24
C ILE A 164 -18.73 7.17 42.57
N TYR A 165 -19.62 7.03 41.60
CA TYR A 165 -21.05 7.33 41.81
C TYR A 165 -21.82 6.07 42.10
N VAL A 166 -22.71 6.18 43.11
CA VAL A 166 -23.63 5.11 43.49
C VAL A 166 -25.05 5.63 43.32
N CYS A 167 -25.76 5.08 42.37
CA CYS A 167 -27.11 5.46 42.00
C CYS A 167 -28.09 4.37 42.39
N THR A 168 -29.08 4.70 43.21
CA THR A 168 -30.22 3.87 43.55
C THR A 168 -31.49 4.45 42.91
N PRO A 169 -32.64 3.77 42.89
CA PRO A 169 -33.87 4.34 42.30
C PRO A 169 -34.29 5.69 42.88
N LYS A 170 -33.84 6.02 44.06
CA LYS A 170 -34.29 7.23 44.78
C LYS A 170 -33.17 8.24 45.09
N GLN A 171 -31.91 7.90 44.84
CA GLN A 171 -30.79 8.77 45.20
C GLN A 171 -29.53 8.52 44.40
N VAL A 172 -28.72 9.55 44.27
CA VAL A 172 -27.37 9.53 43.76
C VAL A 172 -26.38 9.95 44.81
N ALA A 173 -25.34 9.18 45.04
CA ALA A 173 -24.26 9.46 45.98
C ALA A 173 -22.91 9.45 45.27
N LEU A 174 -22.04 10.39 45.64
CA LEU A 174 -20.67 10.47 45.16
C LEU A 174 -19.71 10.16 46.30
N TYR A 175 -18.76 9.27 45.99
CA TYR A 175 -17.66 8.89 46.89
C TYR A 175 -16.33 9.32 46.26
N LEU A 176 -15.44 9.91 47.06
CA LEU A 176 -14.07 10.20 46.72
C LEU A 176 -13.13 9.42 47.64
N ALA A 177 -12.26 8.59 47.10
CA ALA A 177 -11.37 7.71 47.90
C ALA A 177 -12.09 6.97 49.03
N GLY A 178 -13.31 6.47 48.74
CA GLY A 178 -14.16 5.78 49.68
C GLY A 178 -14.91 6.63 50.70
N LYS A 179 -14.72 7.94 50.72
CA LYS A 179 -15.47 8.88 51.59
C LYS A 179 -16.66 9.47 50.83
N LEU A 180 -17.82 9.45 51.43
CA LEU A 180 -19.00 10.11 50.88
C LEU A 180 -18.79 11.60 50.80
N LEU A 181 -18.83 12.18 49.57
CA LEU A 181 -18.77 13.62 49.34
C LEU A 181 -20.16 14.25 49.45
N TYR A 182 -21.14 13.65 48.76
CA TYR A 182 -22.51 14.09 48.80
C TYR A 182 -23.48 12.96 48.49
N ARG A 183 -24.76 13.19 48.91
CA ARG A 183 -25.89 12.37 48.57
C ARG A 183 -27.06 13.26 48.22
N LYS A 184 -27.68 13.02 47.07
CA LYS A 184 -28.80 13.78 46.51
C LYS A 184 -29.98 12.87 46.29
N SER A 185 -31.19 13.33 46.63
CA SER A 185 -32.40 12.67 46.21
C SER A 185 -32.63 12.85 44.73
N PHE A 186 -32.81 11.76 43.98
CA PHE A 186 -33.07 11.79 42.58
C PHE A 186 -33.86 10.52 42.19
N GLN A 187 -35.01 10.72 41.56
CA GLN A 187 -35.85 9.63 41.17
C GLN A 187 -35.55 9.23 39.69
N GLN A 188 -35.03 8.05 39.49
CA GLN A 188 -34.73 7.54 38.18
C GLN A 188 -35.71 6.48 37.75
N THR A 189 -35.96 6.36 36.45
CA THR A 189 -36.82 5.33 35.85
C THR A 189 -36.01 4.23 35.15
N ASP A 190 -34.78 4.56 34.69
CA ASP A 190 -33.94 3.66 33.92
C ASP A 190 -32.47 3.93 34.23
N PRO A 191 -31.77 3.02 34.92
CA PRO A 191 -30.34 3.15 35.21
C PRO A 191 -29.42 3.26 34.01
N SER A 192 -29.83 2.72 32.87
CA SER A 192 -29.03 2.75 31.64
C SER A 192 -28.86 4.15 31.02
N ARG A 193 -29.65 5.12 31.54
CA ARG A 193 -29.61 6.51 31.12
C ARG A 193 -28.60 7.37 31.88
N PHE A 194 -27.90 6.81 32.86
CA PHE A 194 -26.74 7.46 33.47
C PHE A 194 -25.53 7.35 32.54
N PHE A 195 -24.78 8.42 32.44
CA PHE A 195 -23.53 8.45 31.72
C PHE A 195 -22.53 9.41 32.38
N LEU A 196 -21.27 9.20 32.13
CA LEU A 196 -20.18 10.05 32.56
C LEU A 196 -19.63 10.83 31.36
N LEU A 197 -19.41 12.15 31.57
CA LEU A 197 -18.59 12.95 30.69
C LEU A 197 -17.55 13.69 31.52
N GLY A 198 -16.29 13.45 31.24
CA GLY A 198 -15.23 13.75 32.19
C GLY A 198 -15.45 12.97 33.48
N ASN A 199 -15.28 13.64 34.60
CA ASN A 199 -15.53 13.07 35.93
C ASN A 199 -16.92 13.41 36.48
N GLN A 200 -17.81 13.93 35.68
CA GLN A 200 -19.14 14.35 36.08
C GLN A 200 -20.21 13.37 35.61
N LEU A 201 -21.16 13.08 36.52
CA LEU A 201 -22.32 12.26 36.25
C LEU A 201 -23.45 13.08 35.66
N TYR A 202 -24.09 12.50 34.67
CA TYR A 202 -25.29 13.02 34.02
C TYR A 202 -26.37 11.95 33.94
N TYR A 203 -27.63 12.40 33.85
CA TYR A 203 -28.79 11.55 33.57
C TYR A 203 -29.57 12.09 32.38
N PHE A 204 -29.75 11.24 31.39
CA PHE A 204 -30.47 11.58 30.16
C PHE A 204 -31.95 11.19 30.29
N HIS A 205 -32.83 12.18 30.41
CA HIS A 205 -34.25 11.99 30.65
C HIS A 205 -34.96 11.47 29.36
N PRO A 206 -36.16 10.80 29.53
CA PRO A 206 -36.96 10.39 28.39
C PRO A 206 -37.44 11.52 27.49
N ASP A 207 -37.52 12.74 28.03
CA ASP A 207 -37.90 13.96 27.32
C ASP A 207 -36.72 14.66 26.62
N ASN A 208 -35.57 14.00 26.57
CA ASN A 208 -34.33 14.50 25.99
C ASN A 208 -33.67 15.65 26.77
N THR A 209 -34.10 15.94 28.00
CA THR A 209 -33.36 16.81 28.91
C THR A 209 -32.25 16.08 29.64
N ILE A 210 -31.28 16.84 30.17
CA ILE A 210 -30.14 16.26 30.91
C ILE A 210 -30.06 16.87 32.28
N SER A 211 -29.95 16.03 33.31
CA SER A 211 -29.59 16.45 34.68
C SER A 211 -28.10 16.25 34.93
N ALA A 212 -27.41 17.29 35.38
CA ALA A 212 -26.03 17.25 35.83
C ALA A 212 -25.97 17.18 37.34
N PHE A 213 -25.13 16.31 37.88
CA PHE A 213 -24.98 16.09 39.33
C PHE A 213 -23.71 16.78 39.83
N SER A 214 -23.85 17.75 40.75
CA SER A 214 -22.72 18.38 41.41
C SER A 214 -22.83 18.26 42.92
N ALA A 215 -21.80 18.63 43.65
CA ALA A 215 -21.84 18.65 45.12
C ALA A 215 -22.92 19.59 45.68
N THR A 216 -23.18 20.68 44.99
CA THR A 216 -24.11 21.74 45.44
C THR A 216 -25.55 21.49 44.96
N ALA A 217 -25.75 21.08 43.70
CA ALA A 217 -27.08 21.01 43.10
C ALA A 217 -27.21 19.88 42.09
N ILE A 218 -28.46 19.52 41.77
CA ILE A 218 -28.81 18.84 40.52
C ILE A 218 -29.34 19.92 39.59
N THR A 219 -28.68 20.13 38.47
CA THR A 219 -29.07 21.19 37.52
C THR A 219 -29.57 20.56 36.24
N HIS A 220 -30.65 21.11 35.68
CA HIS A 220 -31.08 20.76 34.34
C HIS A 220 -30.29 21.59 33.36
N ILE A 221 -29.68 20.94 32.39
CA ILE A 221 -28.85 21.61 31.38
C ILE A 221 -29.41 21.34 29.99
N SER A 222 -29.32 22.35 29.15
CA SER A 222 -29.54 22.20 27.72
C SER A 222 -28.19 21.91 27.04
N VAL A 223 -28.22 21.11 25.97
CA VAL A 223 -27.04 20.78 25.21
C VAL A 223 -27.05 21.57 23.90
N ALA A 224 -26.04 22.39 23.70
CA ALA A 224 -25.89 23.12 22.45
C ALA A 224 -25.73 22.08 21.30
N GLY A 225 -26.52 22.22 20.25
CA GLY A 225 -26.57 21.29 19.13
C GLY A 225 -27.59 20.14 19.24
N LEU A 226 -28.23 19.95 20.42
CA LEU A 226 -29.34 19.00 20.59
C LEU A 226 -30.70 19.67 20.71
N THR A 227 -30.76 20.99 20.73
CA THR A 227 -32.00 21.76 20.91
C THR A 227 -33.05 21.51 19.84
N GLU A 228 -32.67 21.22 18.63
CA GLU A 228 -33.59 20.84 17.55
C GLU A 228 -34.22 19.46 17.77
N ILE A 229 -33.52 18.56 18.47
CA ILE A 229 -33.97 17.20 18.80
C ILE A 229 -34.89 17.24 20.02
N ALA A 230 -34.67 18.13 20.97
CA ALA A 230 -35.51 18.30 22.17
C ALA A 230 -36.96 18.70 21.85
N THR A 231 -37.19 19.33 20.69
CA THR A 231 -38.52 19.67 20.18
C THR A 231 -39.18 18.57 19.36
N GLY A 232 -38.42 17.55 18.94
CA GLY A 232 -38.90 16.41 18.15
C GLY A 232 -39.25 15.22 19.02
N ARG A 233 -40.42 14.63 18.83
CA ARG A 233 -40.96 13.46 19.56
C ARG A 233 -40.19 12.13 19.29
N ARG A 234 -38.88 12.18 18.99
CA ARG A 234 -38.10 10.97 18.73
C ARG A 234 -37.32 10.56 19.98
N PRO A 235 -37.40 9.29 20.40
CA PRO A 235 -36.60 8.79 21.51
C PRO A 235 -35.11 8.86 21.14
N CYS A 236 -34.32 9.42 22.02
CA CYS A 236 -32.85 9.42 21.90
C CYS A 236 -32.27 8.32 22.77
N ARG A 237 -31.20 7.71 22.27
CA ARG A 237 -30.39 6.73 22.99
C ARG A 237 -28.98 7.25 23.11
N ILE A 238 -28.37 7.06 24.27
CA ILE A 238 -26.96 7.45 24.51
C ILE A 238 -26.11 6.21 24.77
N LEU A 239 -24.94 6.18 24.14
CA LEU A 239 -23.87 5.25 24.44
C LEU A 239 -22.64 6.04 24.88
N TRP A 240 -22.02 5.60 25.95
CA TRP A 240 -20.78 6.16 26.45
C TRP A 240 -19.79 5.06 26.80
N ASN A 241 -18.52 5.41 26.98
CA ASN A 241 -17.47 4.45 27.20
C ASN A 241 -16.59 4.89 28.38
N SER A 242 -16.50 4.04 29.42
CA SER A 242 -15.68 4.33 30.59
C SER A 242 -14.18 4.37 30.29
N ASN A 243 -13.75 3.73 29.24
CA ASN A 243 -12.36 3.80 28.77
C ASN A 243 -12.01 5.20 28.20
N HIS A 244 -13.03 5.92 27.79
CA HIS A 244 -12.90 7.28 27.25
C HIS A 244 -14.08 8.15 27.63
N PRO A 245 -14.11 8.63 28.89
CA PRO A 245 -15.29 9.33 29.42
C PRO A 245 -15.51 10.74 28.84
N ASP A 246 -14.60 11.26 27.97
CA ASP A 246 -14.73 12.61 27.43
C ASP A 246 -15.73 12.76 26.30
N ARG A 247 -16.27 11.66 25.82
CA ARG A 247 -17.19 11.61 24.67
C ARG A 247 -18.34 10.64 24.95
N ALA A 248 -19.54 11.04 24.53
CA ALA A 248 -20.69 10.16 24.45
C ALA A 248 -21.32 10.24 23.05
N VAL A 249 -21.94 9.16 22.62
CA VAL A 249 -22.58 9.06 21.29
C VAL A 249 -24.09 9.05 21.51
N VAL A 250 -24.79 9.99 20.88
CA VAL A 250 -26.25 10.16 20.98
C VAL A 250 -26.85 9.77 19.63
N PHE A 251 -27.79 8.86 19.66
CA PHE A 251 -28.59 8.41 18.51
C PHE A 251 -29.98 9.03 18.62
N ALA A 252 -30.40 9.72 17.57
CA ALA A 252 -31.69 10.40 17.49
C ALA A 252 -32.35 10.10 16.14
N GLY A 253 -33.12 9.03 16.06
CA GLY A 253 -33.61 8.51 14.79
C GLY A 253 -32.45 8.08 13.90
N ASN A 254 -32.37 8.62 12.69
CA ASN A 254 -31.31 8.32 11.73
C ASN A 254 -30.08 9.24 11.84
N GLU A 255 -30.01 10.05 12.88
CA GLU A 255 -28.90 10.98 13.08
C GLU A 255 -28.04 10.53 14.27
N VAL A 256 -26.72 10.74 14.17
CA VAL A 256 -25.76 10.43 15.23
C VAL A 256 -24.99 11.68 15.61
N TYR A 257 -24.86 11.88 16.90
CA TYR A 257 -24.14 13.01 17.47
C TYR A 257 -23.03 12.51 18.40
N ILE A 258 -21.94 13.25 18.45
CA ILE A 258 -20.92 13.12 19.50
C ILE A 258 -21.10 14.27 20.48
N MET A 259 -21.37 13.93 21.74
CA MET A 259 -21.53 14.86 22.84
C MET A 259 -20.23 14.96 23.63
N TYR A 260 -19.85 16.15 24.05
CA TYR A 260 -18.61 16.44 24.77
C TYR A 260 -18.76 17.66 25.67
N CYS A 261 -17.85 17.77 26.65
CA CYS A 261 -17.74 18.98 27.48
C CYS A 261 -17.07 20.11 26.69
N ASN A 262 -17.69 21.30 26.75
CA ASN A 262 -17.15 22.53 26.20
C ASN A 262 -17.10 23.57 27.32
N GLY A 263 -15.98 23.61 28.06
CA GLY A 263 -15.92 24.32 29.33
C GLY A 263 -16.91 23.70 30.33
N ASP A 264 -17.72 24.53 30.94
CA ASP A 264 -18.75 24.13 31.93
C ASP A 264 -20.09 23.71 31.29
N SER A 265 -20.19 23.70 29.99
CA SER A 265 -21.38 23.31 29.22
C SER A 265 -21.21 22.04 28.43
N LEU A 266 -22.33 21.39 28.09
CA LEU A 266 -22.33 20.28 27.14
C LEU A 266 -22.62 20.77 25.72
N ALA A 267 -21.90 20.25 24.78
CA ALA A 267 -22.14 20.47 23.37
C ALA A 267 -22.28 19.12 22.63
N ALA A 268 -23.09 19.09 21.58
CA ALA A 268 -23.20 17.94 20.73
C ALA A 268 -23.01 18.37 19.26
N LYS A 269 -22.17 17.62 18.56
CA LYS A 269 -21.91 17.81 17.14
C LYS A 269 -22.54 16.68 16.37
N LYS A 270 -23.37 16.98 15.39
CA LYS A 270 -23.90 16.00 14.44
C LYS A 270 -22.73 15.43 13.62
N VAL A 271 -22.64 14.10 13.54
CA VAL A 271 -21.56 13.41 12.81
C VAL A 271 -22.08 12.53 11.69
N LEU A 272 -23.29 11.97 11.80
CA LEU A 272 -23.91 11.17 10.74
C LEU A 272 -25.35 11.59 10.53
N THR A 273 -25.80 11.47 9.27
CA THR A 273 -27.18 11.47 8.83
C THR A 273 -27.47 10.14 8.13
N ASP A 274 -28.75 9.77 8.07
CA ASP A 274 -29.19 8.56 7.36
C ASP A 274 -28.61 7.24 7.87
N PHE A 275 -28.20 7.21 9.16
CA PHE A 275 -27.69 6.02 9.84
C PHE A 275 -28.66 5.56 10.93
N ASP A 276 -29.43 4.53 10.66
CA ASP A 276 -30.39 3.94 11.60
C ASP A 276 -29.69 2.95 12.55
N ALA A 277 -29.33 3.44 13.73
CA ALA A 277 -28.61 2.65 14.73
C ALA A 277 -29.47 1.46 15.30
N GLU A 278 -30.80 1.54 15.24
CA GLU A 278 -31.69 0.45 15.66
C GLU A 278 -31.72 -0.65 14.61
N LYS A 279 -31.87 -0.31 13.35
CA LYS A 279 -31.80 -1.24 12.22
C LYS A 279 -30.43 -1.90 12.11
N GLU A 280 -29.37 -1.15 12.38
CA GLU A 280 -28.00 -1.65 12.42
C GLU A 280 -27.64 -2.37 13.73
N LEU A 281 -28.57 -2.43 14.69
CA LEU A 281 -28.43 -3.09 16.00
C LEU A 281 -27.14 -2.68 16.72
N ILE A 282 -26.88 -1.37 16.76
CA ILE A 282 -25.67 -0.82 17.41
C ILE A 282 -25.84 -0.96 18.92
N ILE A 283 -24.86 -1.58 19.58
CA ILE A 283 -24.87 -1.84 21.03
C ILE A 283 -23.63 -1.28 21.74
N SER A 284 -22.58 -0.96 21.01
CA SER A 284 -21.36 -0.37 21.60
C SER A 284 -20.85 0.77 20.71
N ALA A 285 -20.21 1.75 21.35
CA ALA A 285 -19.65 2.90 20.66
C ALA A 285 -18.34 3.33 21.32
N TRP A 286 -17.43 3.84 20.51
CA TRP A 286 -16.22 4.50 20.94
C TRP A 286 -15.93 5.65 20.00
N ALA A 287 -15.87 6.87 20.54
CA ALA A 287 -15.55 8.06 19.77
C ALA A 287 -14.12 8.53 20.09
N ASP A 288 -13.34 8.79 19.03
CA ASP A 288 -11.98 9.28 19.17
C ASP A 288 -11.93 10.64 19.91
N PRO A 289 -11.08 10.80 20.94
CA PRO A 289 -10.89 12.08 21.63
C PRO A 289 -10.56 13.24 20.71
N ALA A 290 -9.79 12.97 19.67
CA ALA A 290 -9.46 13.96 18.65
C ALA A 290 -10.66 14.31 17.73
N GLY A 291 -11.79 13.60 17.87
CA GLY A 291 -13.00 13.81 17.07
C GLY A 291 -12.85 13.41 15.60
N ARG A 292 -11.94 12.50 15.32
CA ARG A 292 -11.65 12.06 13.93
C ARG A 292 -12.41 10.83 13.53
N ARG A 293 -12.64 9.91 14.46
CA ARG A 293 -13.27 8.61 14.20
C ARG A 293 -14.35 8.27 15.19
N LEU A 294 -15.30 7.51 14.70
CA LEU A 294 -16.38 6.92 15.48
C LEU A 294 -16.45 5.42 15.15
N PHE A 295 -16.28 4.60 16.16
CA PHE A 295 -16.43 3.16 16.08
C PHE A 295 -17.77 2.76 16.65
N LEU A 296 -18.58 2.03 15.89
CA LEU A 296 -19.87 1.52 16.30
C LEU A 296 -19.89 0.02 16.17
N GLY A 297 -20.13 -0.66 17.28
CA GLY A 297 -20.22 -2.11 17.33
C GLY A 297 -21.67 -2.56 17.28
N SER A 298 -21.97 -3.41 16.30
CA SER A 298 -23.28 -4.03 16.14
C SER A 298 -23.40 -5.33 16.91
N HIS A 299 -24.63 -5.70 17.25
CA HIS A 299 -24.91 -7.00 17.83
C HIS A 299 -24.73 -8.17 16.84
N VAL A 300 -24.91 -7.93 15.54
CA VAL A 300 -24.88 -8.99 14.51
C VAL A 300 -24.21 -8.58 13.20
N LYS A 301 -23.88 -7.29 13.01
CA LYS A 301 -23.39 -6.79 11.73
C LYS A 301 -21.91 -6.38 11.74
N GLY A 302 -21.19 -6.61 12.85
CA GLY A 302 -19.77 -6.32 12.94
C GLY A 302 -19.47 -4.91 13.44
N LEU A 303 -18.31 -4.39 13.02
CA LEU A 303 -17.75 -3.12 13.44
C LEU A 303 -17.82 -2.10 12.31
N TYR A 304 -18.52 -1.01 12.53
CA TYR A 304 -18.53 0.16 11.65
C TYR A 304 -17.48 1.16 12.13
N VAL A 305 -16.69 1.67 11.23
CA VAL A 305 -15.72 2.74 11.47
C VAL A 305 -16.07 3.91 10.57
N PHE A 306 -16.44 5.00 11.20
CA PHE A 306 -16.71 6.27 10.51
C PHE A 306 -15.56 7.24 10.79
N GLU A 307 -15.22 8.05 9.80
CA GLU A 307 -14.19 9.07 9.97
C GLU A 307 -14.64 10.44 9.44
N TYR A 308 -14.07 11.47 10.04
CA TYR A 308 -14.23 12.82 9.55
C TYR A 308 -13.48 12.98 8.22
N PRO A 309 -14.16 13.37 7.14
CA PRO A 309 -13.52 13.49 5.84
C PRO A 309 -12.56 14.68 5.83
N PHE A 310 -11.29 14.39 5.60
CA PHE A 310 -10.31 15.46 5.37
C PHE A 310 -10.45 16.04 3.96
N PHE A 311 -10.63 15.15 3.00
CA PHE A 311 -10.82 15.52 1.61
C PHE A 311 -12.30 15.71 1.30
N THR A 312 -12.60 16.78 0.58
CA THR A 312 -13.92 17.02 0.00
C THR A 312 -13.84 16.75 -1.50
N PRO A 313 -14.35 15.63 -1.96
CA PRO A 313 -14.41 15.35 -3.38
C PRO A 313 -15.46 16.24 -4.05
N VAL A 314 -15.06 16.90 -5.13
CA VAL A 314 -15.94 17.68 -6.01
C VAL A 314 -16.13 16.86 -7.27
N PRO A 315 -17.29 16.21 -7.44
CA PRO A 315 -17.53 15.39 -8.61
C PRO A 315 -17.57 16.26 -9.87
N GLN A 316 -17.36 15.61 -10.98
CA GLN A 316 -17.55 16.26 -12.29
C GLN A 316 -18.98 16.79 -12.41
N ALA A 317 -19.13 17.94 -13.09
CA ALA A 317 -20.43 18.46 -13.41
C ALA A 317 -21.17 17.48 -14.35
N ALA A 318 -22.47 17.33 -14.15
CA ALA A 318 -23.30 16.39 -14.93
C ALA A 318 -23.49 16.79 -16.40
N ASP A 319 -22.88 17.88 -16.85
CA ASP A 319 -23.02 18.45 -18.18
C ASP A 319 -22.14 17.73 -19.19
N SER A 320 -22.66 16.78 -19.83
CA SER A 320 -22.61 16.32 -21.22
C SER A 320 -21.33 16.37 -22.08
N ASP A 321 -20.18 16.79 -21.62
CA ASP A 321 -18.94 16.60 -22.38
C ASP A 321 -18.35 15.22 -22.04
N PRO A 322 -18.18 14.32 -22.99
CA PRO A 322 -17.63 12.98 -22.72
C PRO A 322 -16.20 13.00 -22.16
N ASP A 323 -15.47 14.11 -22.30
CA ASP A 323 -14.15 14.29 -21.71
C ASP A 323 -14.19 15.23 -20.49
N HIS A 324 -14.71 14.71 -19.38
CA HIS A 324 -14.95 15.45 -18.13
C HIS A 324 -13.70 15.66 -17.24
N VAL A 325 -12.51 15.39 -17.72
CA VAL A 325 -11.29 15.47 -16.93
C VAL A 325 -10.87 16.93 -16.69
N TYR A 326 -10.76 17.34 -15.44
CA TYR A 326 -10.25 18.67 -15.08
C TYR A 326 -8.72 18.70 -15.07
N TYR A 327 -8.16 19.80 -15.57
CA TYR A 327 -6.73 20.07 -15.60
C TYR A 327 -6.40 21.41 -14.95
N ALA A 328 -6.22 22.47 -15.73
CA ALA A 328 -5.93 23.79 -15.19
C ALA A 328 -7.13 24.38 -14.45
N GLN A 329 -6.86 25.09 -13.39
CA GLN A 329 -7.83 25.73 -12.54
C GLN A 329 -7.28 27.05 -12.00
N ALA A 330 -8.15 27.98 -11.63
CA ALA A 330 -7.74 29.27 -11.09
C ALA A 330 -8.70 29.74 -9.99
N ALA A 331 -8.14 30.37 -8.96
CA ALA A 331 -8.95 31.00 -7.92
C ALA A 331 -9.56 32.31 -8.45
N TRP A 332 -10.88 32.45 -8.27
CA TRP A 332 -11.59 33.66 -8.61
C TRP A 332 -12.40 34.14 -7.42
N ARG A 333 -12.06 35.33 -6.89
CA ARG A 333 -12.57 35.82 -5.60
C ARG A 333 -12.35 34.84 -4.44
N ASP A 334 -12.88 35.12 -3.26
CA ASP A 334 -12.49 34.46 -2.02
C ASP A 334 -12.69 32.94 -2.01
N GLU A 335 -13.81 32.43 -2.52
CA GLU A 335 -14.14 31.00 -2.41
C GLU A 335 -14.50 30.37 -3.77
N TRP A 336 -14.31 31.11 -4.86
CA TRP A 336 -14.67 30.63 -6.17
C TRP A 336 -13.48 30.03 -6.91
N LEU A 337 -13.71 28.89 -7.49
CA LEU A 337 -12.74 28.18 -8.32
C LEU A 337 -13.28 28.08 -9.75
N LEU A 338 -12.49 28.55 -10.71
CA LEU A 338 -12.75 28.37 -12.13
C LEU A 338 -11.91 27.21 -12.66
N THR A 339 -12.52 26.26 -13.37
CA THR A 339 -11.83 25.20 -14.10
C THR A 339 -11.56 25.58 -15.57
N GLY A 340 -10.62 24.92 -16.22
CA GLY A 340 -10.33 25.09 -17.63
C GLY A 340 -11.51 24.81 -18.58
N GLN A 341 -12.55 24.10 -18.11
CA GLN A 341 -13.82 23.92 -18.82
C GLN A 341 -14.87 24.99 -18.53
N GLY A 342 -14.55 25.98 -17.70
CA GLY A 342 -15.46 27.08 -17.37
C GLY A 342 -16.51 26.77 -16.30
N HIS A 343 -16.29 25.72 -15.50
CA HIS A 343 -17.10 25.46 -14.33
C HIS A 343 -16.62 26.33 -13.18
N LEU A 344 -17.52 27.11 -12.60
CA LEU A 344 -17.31 27.91 -11.39
C LEU A 344 -17.90 27.20 -10.19
N TYR A 345 -17.03 26.76 -9.30
CA TYR A 345 -17.37 26.06 -8.07
C TYR A 345 -17.22 26.93 -6.84
N THR A 346 -18.06 26.67 -5.83
CA THR A 346 -17.87 27.15 -4.44
C THR A 346 -18.22 25.99 -3.49
N PRO A 347 -17.84 26.07 -2.20
CA PRO A 347 -18.29 25.09 -1.21
C PRO A 347 -19.81 24.91 -1.15
N ALA A 348 -20.57 25.96 -1.41
CA ALA A 348 -22.03 25.92 -1.44
C ALA A 348 -22.61 25.37 -2.77
N ARG A 349 -21.82 25.25 -3.82
CA ARG A 349 -22.25 24.84 -5.17
C ARG A 349 -21.40 23.73 -5.77
N ILE A 350 -21.06 22.74 -4.96
CA ILE A 350 -20.24 21.57 -5.39
C ILE A 350 -21.01 20.74 -6.43
N GLN A 351 -22.32 20.53 -6.22
CA GLN A 351 -23.14 19.67 -7.10
C GLN A 351 -23.63 20.37 -8.36
N LYS A 352 -23.70 21.67 -8.37
CA LYS A 352 -24.25 22.49 -9.48
C LYS A 352 -23.38 23.73 -9.68
N PRO A 353 -22.21 23.60 -10.33
CA PRO A 353 -21.38 24.75 -10.63
C PRO A 353 -22.09 25.69 -11.62
N VAL A 354 -21.62 26.93 -11.69
CA VAL A 354 -22.01 27.84 -12.76
C VAL A 354 -21.16 27.54 -13.98
N VAL A 355 -21.80 27.36 -15.14
CA VAL A 355 -21.11 27.07 -16.41
C VAL A 355 -20.95 28.36 -17.22
N LEU A 356 -19.73 28.66 -17.63
CA LEU A 356 -19.42 29.85 -18.41
C LEU A 356 -19.51 29.56 -19.92
N PRO A 357 -20.30 30.33 -20.69
CA PRO A 357 -20.61 30.01 -22.09
C PRO A 357 -19.39 29.92 -23.03
N ALA A 358 -18.38 30.78 -22.88
CA ALA A 358 -17.21 30.79 -23.77
C ALA A 358 -16.31 29.55 -23.62
N PHE A 359 -16.47 28.80 -22.55
CA PHE A 359 -15.69 27.59 -22.28
C PHE A 359 -16.38 26.32 -22.84
N VAL A 360 -17.65 26.40 -23.19
CA VAL A 360 -18.41 25.28 -23.75
C VAL A 360 -17.67 24.77 -25.00
N HIS A 361 -17.37 23.46 -25.01
CA HIS A 361 -16.57 22.81 -26.05
C HIS A 361 -15.08 23.22 -26.09
N ASN A 362 -14.52 23.78 -25.01
CA ASN A 362 -13.08 23.95 -24.90
C ASN A 362 -12.40 22.62 -24.56
N SER A 363 -11.88 21.92 -25.58
CA SER A 363 -11.11 20.69 -25.39
C SER A 363 -9.69 20.92 -24.87
N ASP A 364 -9.20 22.19 -24.94
CA ASP A 364 -7.81 22.53 -24.60
C ASP A 364 -7.71 23.18 -23.22
N LYS A 365 -7.92 22.37 -22.20
CA LYS A 365 -8.15 22.73 -20.80
C LYS A 365 -6.88 22.71 -19.91
N THR A 366 -5.70 22.62 -20.53
CA THR A 366 -4.44 22.43 -19.80
C THR A 366 -3.81 23.72 -19.28
N SER A 367 -4.27 24.89 -19.71
CA SER A 367 -3.76 26.18 -19.22
C SER A 367 -4.90 27.16 -18.99
N LEU A 368 -4.82 27.91 -17.90
CA LEU A 368 -5.80 28.91 -17.51
C LEU A 368 -5.10 30.01 -16.69
N VAL A 369 -5.32 31.27 -17.09
CA VAL A 369 -4.86 32.43 -16.30
C VAL A 369 -6.03 33.33 -16.01
N LEU A 370 -6.17 33.79 -14.75
CA LEU A 370 -7.10 34.83 -14.37
C LEU A 370 -6.35 36.14 -14.15
N GLU A 371 -6.87 37.24 -14.74
CA GLU A 371 -6.31 38.57 -14.64
C GLU A 371 -7.27 39.48 -13.87
N ASP A 372 -6.83 39.98 -12.72
CA ASP A 372 -7.54 40.93 -11.84
C ASP A 372 -8.99 40.53 -11.47
N GLY A 373 -9.32 39.25 -11.59
CA GLY A 373 -10.68 38.74 -11.36
C GLY A 373 -11.70 39.22 -12.41
N LYS A 374 -11.25 39.91 -13.46
CA LYS A 374 -12.10 40.49 -14.51
C LYS A 374 -12.09 39.67 -15.79
N TRP A 375 -10.96 39.07 -16.10
CA TRP A 375 -10.77 38.30 -17.32
C TRP A 375 -10.17 36.94 -17.07
N ALA A 376 -10.62 35.95 -17.85
CA ALA A 376 -10.00 34.65 -17.94
C ALA A 376 -9.33 34.49 -19.32
N TRP A 377 -8.13 33.98 -19.31
CA TRP A 377 -7.37 33.65 -20.52
C TRP A 377 -7.42 32.14 -20.71
N ILE A 378 -7.90 31.72 -21.89
CA ILE A 378 -7.96 30.32 -22.29
C ILE A 378 -7.32 30.14 -23.67
N LYS A 379 -6.89 28.93 -23.97
CA LYS A 379 -6.33 28.61 -25.28
C LYS A 379 -7.21 27.59 -26.00
N LYS A 380 -7.18 27.67 -27.30
CA LYS A 380 -7.73 26.64 -28.18
C LYS A 380 -6.75 26.45 -29.35
N HIS A 381 -5.99 25.34 -29.29
CA HIS A 381 -4.90 25.01 -30.18
C HIS A 381 -3.88 26.17 -30.29
N SER A 382 -3.94 26.97 -31.35
CA SER A 382 -3.04 28.11 -31.61
C SER A 382 -3.66 29.48 -31.34
N THR A 383 -4.84 29.52 -30.69
CA THR A 383 -5.56 30.76 -30.44
C THR A 383 -5.67 31.01 -28.91
N ILE A 384 -5.35 32.23 -28.51
CA ILE A 384 -5.62 32.76 -27.17
C ILE A 384 -6.97 33.49 -27.19
N HIS A 385 -7.80 33.17 -26.19
CA HIS A 385 -9.09 33.84 -26.03
C HIS A 385 -9.12 34.58 -24.68
N GLN A 386 -9.66 35.80 -24.73
CA GLN A 386 -9.97 36.62 -23.56
C GLN A 386 -11.48 36.50 -23.26
N VAL A 387 -11.79 36.08 -22.05
CA VAL A 387 -13.17 35.85 -21.63
C VAL A 387 -13.48 36.75 -20.43
N SER A 388 -14.63 37.45 -20.47
CA SER A 388 -15.06 38.28 -19.34
C SER A 388 -15.49 37.43 -18.12
N MET A 389 -15.24 37.93 -16.92
CA MET A 389 -15.71 37.35 -15.68
C MET A 389 -16.68 38.30 -14.96
N PRO A 390 -17.81 37.84 -14.44
CA PRO A 390 -18.28 36.44 -14.35
C PRO A 390 -19.14 35.96 -15.53
N ASP A 391 -19.38 36.80 -16.53
CA ASP A 391 -20.40 36.49 -17.55
C ASP A 391 -19.99 35.38 -18.53
N GLY A 392 -18.71 35.06 -18.57
CA GLY A 392 -18.19 34.05 -19.48
C GLY A 392 -18.33 34.39 -20.96
N LYS A 393 -18.33 35.68 -21.32
CA LYS A 393 -18.44 36.14 -22.71
C LYS A 393 -17.04 36.22 -23.34
N LEU A 394 -16.89 35.70 -24.55
CA LEU A 394 -15.71 35.91 -25.36
C LEU A 394 -15.58 37.39 -25.74
N LEU A 395 -14.45 37.99 -25.36
CA LEU A 395 -14.17 39.39 -25.67
C LEU A 395 -13.29 39.52 -26.91
N ASN A 396 -12.15 38.86 -26.93
CA ASN A 396 -11.14 38.94 -27.94
C ASN A 396 -10.49 37.58 -28.21
N SER A 397 -9.88 37.46 -29.38
CA SER A 397 -9.14 36.28 -29.79
C SER A 397 -7.90 36.67 -30.60
N TRP A 398 -6.77 36.00 -30.34
CA TRP A 398 -5.52 36.25 -31.06
C TRP A 398 -4.92 34.92 -31.52
N GLN A 399 -4.50 34.92 -32.77
CA GLN A 399 -3.86 33.77 -33.40
C GLN A 399 -2.38 33.78 -33.09
N MET A 400 -1.85 32.67 -32.58
CA MET A 400 -0.41 32.45 -32.39
C MET A 400 0.19 31.69 -33.56
N PRO A 401 1.52 31.78 -33.74
CA PRO A 401 2.20 31.24 -34.93
C PRO A 401 2.38 29.71 -34.92
N ALA A 402 2.02 29.03 -33.85
CA ALA A 402 2.03 27.57 -33.69
C ALA A 402 1.08 27.13 -32.54
N GLY A 403 0.90 25.84 -32.33
CA GLY A 403 0.10 25.31 -31.24
C GLY A 403 0.62 25.78 -29.88
N ILE A 404 -0.30 26.22 -29.03
CA ILE A 404 0.01 26.68 -27.68
C ILE A 404 0.02 25.47 -26.75
N THR A 405 1.12 25.20 -26.12
CA THR A 405 1.23 24.13 -25.11
C THR A 405 0.84 24.62 -23.73
N VAL A 406 1.35 25.78 -23.34
CA VAL A 406 1.14 26.36 -22.02
C VAL A 406 1.18 27.88 -22.08
N PHE A 407 0.50 28.53 -21.14
CA PHE A 407 0.72 29.92 -20.84
C PHE A 407 0.66 30.22 -19.35
N ALA A 408 1.35 31.25 -18.94
CA ALA A 408 1.44 31.71 -17.56
C ALA A 408 1.29 33.23 -17.48
N LYS A 409 1.01 33.73 -16.30
CA LYS A 409 0.94 35.18 -16.03
C LYS A 409 2.31 35.82 -16.24
N GLY A 410 2.34 36.88 -17.03
CA GLY A 410 3.51 37.71 -17.28
C GLY A 410 3.44 39.07 -16.59
N PRO A 411 4.41 39.96 -16.80
CA PRO A 411 4.42 41.31 -16.25
C PRO A 411 3.35 42.19 -16.90
N ALA A 412 2.85 43.18 -16.18
CA ALA A 412 1.97 44.24 -16.69
C ALA A 412 0.78 43.72 -17.53
N GLN A 413 0.03 42.72 -17.03
CA GLN A 413 -1.14 42.10 -17.69
C GLN A 413 -0.82 41.39 -19.02
N LYS A 414 0.43 41.06 -19.27
CA LYS A 414 0.88 40.20 -20.37
C LYS A 414 0.85 38.76 -20.00
N LEU A 415 0.98 37.89 -21.01
CA LEU A 415 1.09 36.44 -20.80
C LEU A 415 2.41 35.91 -21.35
N TRP A 416 3.03 35.01 -20.62
CA TRP A 416 4.05 34.13 -21.16
C TRP A 416 3.35 32.99 -21.90
N VAL A 417 3.76 32.71 -23.11
CA VAL A 417 3.15 31.69 -23.98
C VAL A 417 4.23 30.74 -24.48
N GLY A 418 4.11 29.49 -24.17
CA GLY A 418 4.94 28.40 -24.69
C GLY A 418 4.27 27.73 -25.88
N LEU A 419 5.03 27.47 -26.94
CA LEU A 419 4.55 26.82 -28.14
C LEU A 419 5.13 25.42 -28.33
N GLU A 420 4.42 24.59 -29.08
CA GLU A 420 4.83 23.23 -29.43
C GLU A 420 6.16 23.14 -30.21
N ASP A 421 6.51 24.20 -30.91
CA ASP A 421 7.77 24.29 -31.62
C ASP A 421 8.93 24.81 -30.76
N GLY A 422 8.71 25.00 -29.45
CA GLY A 422 9.71 25.44 -28.48
C GLY A 422 9.90 26.96 -28.38
N ARG A 423 9.14 27.79 -29.11
CA ARG A 423 9.17 29.25 -28.93
C ARG A 423 8.51 29.64 -27.60
N LEU A 424 9.15 30.58 -26.91
CA LEU A 424 8.63 31.28 -25.76
C LEU A 424 8.29 32.71 -26.15
N LEU A 425 7.02 33.06 -26.01
CA LEU A 425 6.52 34.38 -26.39
C LEU A 425 6.11 35.18 -25.15
N LEU A 426 6.26 36.50 -25.23
CA LEU A 426 5.57 37.44 -24.36
C LEU A 426 4.39 38.05 -25.15
N PHE A 427 3.19 37.68 -24.80
CA PHE A 427 1.96 38.15 -25.43
C PHE A 427 1.44 39.41 -24.70
N ASP A 428 1.15 40.47 -25.48
CA ASP A 428 0.63 41.76 -25.02
C ASP A 428 -0.77 41.99 -25.61
N PRO A 429 -1.84 41.83 -24.87
CA PRO A 429 -3.19 41.98 -25.38
C PRO A 429 -3.57 43.44 -25.73
N SER A 430 -2.81 44.39 -25.27
CA SER A 430 -3.06 45.83 -25.58
C SER A 430 -2.69 46.21 -27.01
N ARG A 431 -1.86 45.39 -27.68
CA ARG A 431 -1.38 45.66 -29.06
C ARG A 431 -2.29 44.95 -30.05
N LYS A 432 -2.82 45.69 -31.01
CA LYS A 432 -3.62 45.13 -32.10
C LYS A 432 -2.77 44.43 -33.17
N GLU A 433 -1.64 45.03 -33.50
CA GLU A 433 -0.65 44.49 -34.39
C GLU A 433 0.61 44.15 -33.58
N HIS A 434 1.27 43.03 -33.97
CA HIS A 434 2.42 42.52 -33.20
C HIS A 434 2.08 42.26 -31.71
N SER A 435 0.98 41.57 -31.49
CA SER A 435 0.50 41.27 -30.13
C SER A 435 1.42 40.34 -29.33
N TYR A 436 2.48 39.80 -29.90
CA TYR A 436 3.47 38.99 -29.22
C TYR A 436 4.88 39.30 -29.66
N GLU A 437 5.84 39.02 -28.80
CA GLU A 437 7.27 39.11 -29.02
C GLU A 437 7.92 37.77 -28.69
N VAL A 438 8.78 37.24 -29.57
CA VAL A 438 9.56 36.05 -29.33
C VAL A 438 10.71 36.39 -28.39
N LYS A 439 10.71 35.82 -27.21
CA LYS A 439 11.74 36.05 -26.18
C LYS A 439 12.84 34.99 -26.18
N ALA A 440 12.49 33.76 -26.52
CA ALA A 440 13.44 32.68 -26.65
C ALA A 440 12.92 31.57 -27.59
N LYS A 441 13.85 30.76 -28.09
CA LYS A 441 13.58 29.56 -28.88
C LYS A 441 14.30 28.40 -28.20
N LEU A 442 13.55 27.55 -27.47
CA LEU A 442 14.07 26.38 -26.80
C LEU A 442 14.20 25.20 -27.77
N PRO A 443 15.14 24.28 -27.53
CA PRO A 443 15.34 23.10 -28.37
C PRO A 443 14.27 21.99 -28.16
N ALA A 444 13.26 22.25 -27.33
CA ALA A 444 12.28 21.26 -26.86
C ALA A 444 10.90 21.91 -26.66
N ILE A 445 9.85 21.11 -26.58
CA ILE A 445 8.47 21.59 -26.39
C ILE A 445 8.32 22.23 -25.01
N VAL A 446 7.78 23.44 -24.95
CA VAL A 446 7.53 24.13 -23.68
C VAL A 446 6.32 23.51 -22.98
N LEU A 447 6.47 23.04 -21.76
CA LEU A 447 5.41 22.38 -21.00
C LEU A 447 5.00 23.10 -19.73
N TYR A 448 5.90 23.90 -19.15
CA TYR A 448 5.67 24.63 -17.91
C TYR A 448 6.50 25.91 -17.88
N ILE A 449 5.93 27.00 -17.38
CA ILE A 449 6.61 28.29 -17.28
C ILE A 449 6.51 28.77 -15.83
N ALA A 450 7.64 28.89 -15.17
CA ALA A 450 7.73 29.41 -13.81
C ALA A 450 8.55 30.70 -13.81
N SER A 451 8.00 31.77 -13.25
CA SER A 451 8.66 33.07 -13.14
C SER A 451 9.29 33.20 -11.76
N TYR A 452 10.56 33.55 -11.69
CA TYR A 452 11.15 34.01 -10.43
C TYR A 452 10.88 35.50 -10.25
N ASN A 453 11.12 36.27 -11.31
CA ASN A 453 10.86 37.70 -11.42
C ASN A 453 10.53 38.04 -12.87
N GLU A 454 10.44 39.33 -13.23
CA GLU A 454 10.11 39.77 -14.60
C GLU A 454 11.21 39.45 -15.60
N ASP A 455 12.45 39.31 -15.17
CA ASP A 455 13.64 39.16 -16.02
C ASP A 455 14.15 37.71 -16.11
N GLU A 456 13.63 36.81 -15.27
CA GLU A 456 14.15 35.43 -15.18
C GLU A 456 13.01 34.39 -15.11
N LEU A 457 13.03 33.47 -16.06
CA LEU A 457 12.07 32.38 -16.17
C LEU A 457 12.76 31.02 -16.12
N TYR A 458 12.12 30.08 -15.44
CA TYR A 458 12.44 28.67 -15.53
C TYR A 458 11.39 27.96 -16.38
N VAL A 459 11.84 27.43 -17.52
CA VAL A 459 10.96 26.83 -18.53
C VAL A 459 11.16 25.33 -18.54
N GLY A 460 10.15 24.60 -18.06
CA GLY A 460 10.09 23.15 -18.12
C GLY A 460 9.68 22.67 -19.50
N THR A 461 10.39 21.68 -20.01
CA THR A 461 10.15 21.12 -21.35
C THR A 461 9.98 19.58 -21.27
N ASP A 462 9.71 18.97 -22.42
CA ASP A 462 9.71 17.49 -22.55
C ASP A 462 11.12 16.88 -22.43
N SER A 463 12.17 17.71 -22.45
CA SER A 463 13.57 17.27 -22.48
C SER A 463 14.44 17.96 -21.43
N GLY A 464 13.85 18.51 -20.38
CA GLY A 464 14.56 19.16 -19.28
C GLY A 464 14.01 20.53 -18.91
N ILE A 465 14.77 21.28 -18.14
CA ILE A 465 14.43 22.65 -17.73
C ILE A 465 15.50 23.63 -18.17
N PHE A 466 15.07 24.80 -18.60
CA PHE A 466 15.93 25.89 -19.03
C PHE A 466 15.69 27.13 -18.17
N ASN A 467 16.76 27.76 -17.75
CA ASN A 467 16.75 29.13 -17.24
C ASN A 467 16.85 30.07 -18.41
N VAL A 468 15.91 31.00 -18.52
CA VAL A 468 15.83 31.99 -19.60
C VAL A 468 15.91 33.38 -19.00
N LEU A 469 16.98 34.11 -19.30
CA LEU A 469 17.17 35.52 -18.95
C LEU A 469 16.53 36.40 -20.02
N ILE A 470 15.41 37.04 -19.68
CA ILE A 470 14.56 37.78 -20.65
C ILE A 470 15.26 38.97 -21.31
N PRO A 471 16.02 39.82 -20.57
CA PRO A 471 16.67 40.99 -21.18
C PRO A 471 17.72 40.63 -22.24
N SER A 472 18.43 39.54 -22.07
CA SER A 472 19.50 39.10 -22.96
C SER A 472 19.05 38.01 -23.94
N GLY A 473 17.94 37.34 -23.71
CA GLY A 473 17.52 36.11 -24.41
C GLY A 473 18.45 34.92 -24.17
N GLN A 474 19.38 35.02 -23.23
CA GLN A 474 20.31 33.95 -22.89
C GLN A 474 19.57 32.79 -22.23
N MET A 475 19.87 31.56 -22.67
CA MET A 475 19.30 30.34 -22.15
C MET A 475 20.40 29.44 -21.62
N SER A 476 20.15 28.82 -20.47
CA SER A 476 21.01 27.79 -19.93
C SER A 476 20.20 26.59 -19.48
N ALA A 477 20.64 25.38 -19.86
CA ALA A 477 19.99 24.16 -19.42
C ALA A 477 20.44 23.78 -17.99
N VAL A 478 19.53 23.37 -17.13
CA VAL A 478 19.86 22.81 -15.82
C VAL A 478 20.44 21.41 -16.03
N ALA A 479 21.71 21.23 -15.66
CA ALA A 479 22.43 19.98 -15.83
C ALA A 479 21.77 18.84 -15.03
N GLY A 480 21.75 17.63 -15.60
CA GLY A 480 21.23 16.41 -14.94
C GLY A 480 19.71 16.16 -15.16
N LEU A 481 19.02 17.05 -15.88
CA LEU A 481 17.60 16.88 -16.24
C LEU A 481 17.36 16.66 -17.74
N GLN A 482 18.44 16.43 -18.52
CA GLN A 482 18.33 16.14 -19.95
C GLN A 482 17.47 14.90 -20.18
N ASN A 483 16.63 14.94 -21.20
CA ASN A 483 15.70 13.88 -21.58
C ASN A 483 14.69 13.49 -20.49
N LYS A 484 14.40 14.39 -19.55
CA LYS A 484 13.37 14.21 -18.53
C LYS A 484 12.25 15.19 -18.76
N GLN A 485 11.05 14.67 -18.93
CA GLN A 485 9.85 15.49 -19.11
C GLN A 485 9.48 16.18 -17.78
N VAL A 486 9.56 17.50 -17.77
CA VAL A 486 9.20 18.33 -16.61
C VAL A 486 7.68 18.48 -16.53
N ARG A 487 7.11 18.31 -15.35
CA ARG A 487 5.67 18.43 -15.08
C ARG A 487 5.30 19.70 -14.37
N SER A 488 6.05 20.08 -13.36
CA SER A 488 5.89 21.37 -12.68
C SER A 488 7.21 21.87 -12.12
N VAL A 489 7.28 23.18 -11.93
CA VAL A 489 8.41 23.85 -11.29
C VAL A 489 7.87 24.79 -10.23
N LEU A 490 8.27 24.57 -8.97
CA LEU A 490 7.98 25.47 -7.86
C LEU A 490 9.26 26.27 -7.56
N VAL A 491 9.21 27.58 -7.82
CA VAL A 491 10.31 28.49 -7.53
C VAL A 491 10.20 28.98 -6.10
N GLU A 492 11.20 28.71 -5.29
CA GLU A 492 11.27 29.12 -3.89
C GLU A 492 12.15 30.36 -3.66
N GLY A 493 13.08 30.60 -4.58
CA GLY A 493 14.02 31.74 -4.53
C GLY A 493 14.94 31.72 -5.72
N PRO A 494 15.89 32.67 -5.79
CA PRO A 494 16.92 32.62 -6.82
C PRO A 494 17.65 31.29 -6.69
N ASP A 495 17.87 30.63 -7.80
CA ASP A 495 18.58 29.35 -7.87
C ASP A 495 18.06 28.22 -6.96
N ARG A 496 16.82 28.34 -6.43
CA ARG A 496 16.20 27.24 -5.68
C ARG A 496 14.87 26.83 -6.27
N LEU A 497 14.85 25.65 -6.89
CA LEU A 497 13.71 25.13 -7.63
C LEU A 497 13.38 23.71 -7.16
N TRP A 498 12.09 23.46 -6.96
CA TRP A 498 11.56 22.11 -6.84
C TRP A 498 10.95 21.69 -8.16
N ILE A 499 11.40 20.57 -8.70
CA ILE A 499 11.08 20.17 -10.08
C ILE A 499 10.48 18.78 -10.04
N THR A 500 9.30 18.62 -10.62
CA THR A 500 8.66 17.32 -10.79
C THR A 500 8.82 16.84 -12.22
N THR A 501 8.97 15.53 -12.41
CA THR A 501 9.17 14.92 -13.72
C THR A 501 8.29 13.70 -13.91
N TYR A 502 8.05 13.33 -15.14
CA TYR A 502 7.32 12.12 -15.48
C TYR A 502 8.26 10.93 -15.61
N GLY A 503 8.05 9.95 -14.73
CA GLY A 503 8.82 8.70 -14.74
C GLY A 503 10.20 8.74 -14.07
N HIS A 504 10.66 9.94 -13.62
CA HIS A 504 12.00 10.10 -13.04
C HIS A 504 11.99 10.76 -11.65
N GLY A 505 10.83 10.88 -11.02
CA GLY A 505 10.68 11.45 -9.68
C GLY A 505 10.72 12.97 -9.65
N TYR A 506 11.26 13.51 -8.57
CA TYR A 506 11.33 14.94 -8.34
C TYR A 506 12.70 15.34 -7.78
N TYR A 507 13.02 16.62 -7.94
CA TYR A 507 14.36 17.14 -7.72
C TYR A 507 14.32 18.47 -6.98
N LEU A 508 15.38 18.75 -6.23
CA LEU A 508 15.77 20.08 -5.78
C LEU A 508 16.97 20.54 -6.60
N TYR A 509 16.83 21.65 -7.29
CA TYR A 509 17.95 22.40 -7.81
C TYR A 509 18.22 23.55 -6.83
N ASP A 510 19.41 23.62 -6.27
CA ASP A 510 19.79 24.62 -5.28
C ASP A 510 21.24 25.06 -5.53
N GLN A 511 21.44 26.32 -5.88
CA GLN A 511 22.74 26.93 -6.13
C GLN A 511 23.65 26.11 -7.08
N GLY A 512 23.10 25.67 -8.20
CA GLY A 512 23.84 24.90 -9.19
C GLY A 512 23.93 23.39 -8.91
N ARG A 513 23.47 22.94 -7.75
CA ARG A 513 23.45 21.53 -7.38
C ARG A 513 22.07 20.91 -7.57
N LEU A 514 22.01 19.83 -8.33
CA LEU A 514 20.79 19.03 -8.49
C LEU A 514 20.80 17.85 -7.53
N VAL A 515 19.74 17.71 -6.73
CA VAL A 515 19.52 16.61 -5.80
C VAL A 515 18.27 15.84 -6.23
N SER A 516 18.41 14.54 -6.46
CA SER A 516 17.30 13.62 -6.67
C SER A 516 16.86 13.03 -5.32
N PHE A 517 15.55 12.90 -5.12
CA PHE A 517 15.01 12.30 -3.92
C PHE A 517 14.63 10.83 -4.14
N PRO A 518 14.77 9.97 -3.11
CA PRO A 518 14.32 8.60 -3.21
C PRO A 518 12.80 8.58 -3.38
N PRO A 519 12.27 7.68 -4.22
CA PRO A 519 10.82 7.48 -4.31
C PRO A 519 10.28 6.86 -3.02
N ASP A 520 8.95 6.85 -2.89
CA ASP A 520 8.25 6.06 -1.90
C ASP A 520 8.44 4.55 -2.13
N ARG A 521 8.00 3.72 -1.18
CA ARG A 521 8.14 2.26 -1.22
C ARG A 521 7.57 1.62 -2.51
N ASN A 522 6.51 2.20 -3.06
CA ASN A 522 5.81 1.68 -4.24
C ASN A 522 6.25 2.34 -5.55
N ASN A 523 7.22 3.25 -5.50
CA ASN A 523 7.71 4.03 -6.63
C ASN A 523 6.65 4.95 -7.29
N TYR A 524 5.58 5.31 -6.59
CA TYR A 524 4.53 6.18 -7.11
C TYR A 524 5.03 7.60 -7.37
N LEU A 525 5.96 8.08 -6.54
CA LEU A 525 6.59 9.39 -6.68
C LEU A 525 7.49 9.52 -7.92
N LEU A 526 7.80 8.43 -8.63
CA LEU A 526 8.49 8.52 -9.92
C LEU A 526 7.67 9.29 -10.95
N THR A 527 6.34 9.24 -10.85
CA THR A 527 5.42 10.01 -11.72
C THR A 527 4.83 11.21 -10.98
N ALA A 528 5.70 12.07 -10.46
CA ALA A 528 5.27 13.29 -9.77
C ALA A 528 4.75 14.33 -10.77
N HIS A 529 3.53 14.82 -10.56
CA HIS A 529 2.89 15.78 -11.46
C HIS A 529 3.04 17.22 -11.00
N CYS A 530 2.60 17.49 -9.76
CA CYS A 530 2.56 18.82 -9.19
C CYS A 530 3.14 18.79 -7.78
N MET A 531 3.93 19.80 -7.45
CA MET A 531 4.38 20.04 -6.09
C MET A 531 3.92 21.42 -5.65
N ILE A 532 3.23 21.49 -4.52
CA ILE A 532 2.75 22.74 -3.94
C ILE A 532 3.14 22.81 -2.45
N SER A 533 3.43 24.03 -2.02
CA SER A 533 3.70 24.34 -0.62
C SER A 533 2.41 24.73 0.10
N ASP A 534 2.21 24.24 1.31
CA ASP A 534 1.11 24.68 2.16
C ASP A 534 1.45 25.95 2.99
N GLY A 535 2.66 26.47 2.84
CA GLY A 535 3.15 27.61 3.61
C GLY A 535 3.47 27.30 5.08
N LYS A 536 3.26 26.06 5.53
CA LYS A 536 3.47 25.57 6.91
C LYS A 536 4.60 24.57 7.06
N GLY A 537 5.37 24.41 6.03
CA GLY A 537 6.54 23.54 6.03
C GLY A 537 6.33 22.19 5.38
N PHE A 538 5.20 21.96 4.72
CA PHE A 538 4.97 20.73 3.96
C PHE A 538 4.81 21.03 2.47
N PHE A 539 5.26 20.06 1.67
CA PHE A 539 4.92 19.96 0.27
C PHE A 539 3.88 18.85 0.06
N TRP A 540 2.97 19.12 -0.86
CA TRP A 540 1.99 18.17 -1.34
C TRP A 540 2.32 17.83 -2.79
N ILE A 541 2.48 16.53 -3.07
CA ILE A 541 2.93 16.04 -4.38
C ILE A 541 1.84 15.13 -4.94
N THR A 542 1.30 15.50 -6.10
CA THR A 542 0.31 14.70 -6.83
C THR A 542 0.99 13.70 -7.75
N THR A 543 0.42 12.51 -7.89
CA THR A 543 0.93 11.44 -8.75
C THR A 543 -0.22 10.72 -9.48
N ASN A 544 0.09 9.78 -10.37
CA ASN A 544 -0.92 8.88 -10.95
C ASN A 544 -1.48 7.86 -9.93
N GLN A 545 -0.91 7.75 -8.75
CA GLN A 545 -1.23 6.69 -7.79
C GLN A 545 -1.54 7.24 -6.38
N GLY A 546 -1.87 8.51 -6.27
CA GLY A 546 -2.27 9.14 -5.02
C GLY A 546 -1.59 10.47 -4.74
N LEU A 547 -1.86 10.99 -3.56
CA LEU A 547 -1.34 12.26 -3.06
C LEU A 547 -0.33 12.00 -1.94
N PHE A 548 0.78 12.70 -1.98
CA PHE A 548 1.83 12.61 -0.97
C PHE A 548 2.01 13.94 -0.24
N GLN A 549 2.19 13.88 1.06
CA GLN A 549 2.63 14.99 1.89
C GLN A 549 4.04 14.67 2.40
N VAL A 550 4.95 15.64 2.31
CA VAL A 550 6.34 15.51 2.77
C VAL A 550 6.79 16.78 3.47
N ALA A 551 7.55 16.66 4.54
CA ALA A 551 8.10 17.82 5.22
C ALA A 551 9.24 18.43 4.39
N ARG A 552 9.14 19.74 4.11
CA ARG A 552 10.21 20.48 3.43
C ARG A 552 11.56 20.39 4.16
N ALA A 553 11.51 20.42 5.50
CA ALA A 553 12.69 20.30 6.33
C ALA A 553 13.40 18.95 6.12
N ASP A 554 12.65 17.86 5.96
CA ASP A 554 13.20 16.53 5.75
C ASP A 554 13.89 16.43 4.38
N LEU A 555 13.29 17.04 3.35
CA LEU A 555 13.90 17.11 2.02
C LEU A 555 15.22 17.88 2.04
N LEU A 556 15.25 19.02 2.74
CA LEU A 556 16.46 19.82 2.88
C LEU A 556 17.55 19.10 3.73
N ALA A 557 17.14 18.39 4.76
CA ALA A 557 18.04 17.56 5.57
C ALA A 557 18.65 16.42 4.73
N TYR A 558 17.84 15.79 3.88
CA TYR A 558 18.31 14.78 2.92
C TYR A 558 19.29 15.39 1.90
N ALA A 559 18.94 16.53 1.31
CA ALA A 559 19.80 17.23 0.36
C ALA A 559 21.14 17.64 0.98
N ALA A 560 21.14 17.99 2.26
CA ALA A 560 22.35 18.30 3.04
C ALA A 560 23.11 17.05 3.53
N GLY A 561 22.62 15.85 3.27
CA GLY A 561 23.24 14.59 3.72
C GLY A 561 23.10 14.28 5.22
N ARG A 562 22.26 15.04 5.96
CA ARG A 562 22.03 14.81 7.39
C ARG A 562 21.11 13.61 7.66
N GLN A 563 20.21 13.29 6.71
CA GLN A 563 19.40 12.08 6.79
C GLN A 563 19.47 11.30 5.47
N LYS A 564 19.15 10.00 5.56
CA LYS A 564 19.21 9.07 4.41
C LYS A 564 17.85 8.61 3.94
N GLU A 565 16.82 8.77 4.73
CA GLU A 565 15.47 8.29 4.51
C GLU A 565 14.49 9.44 4.71
N ILE A 566 13.44 9.48 3.89
CA ILE A 566 12.41 10.51 3.92
C ILE A 566 11.09 9.82 4.20
N TYR A 567 10.32 10.38 5.13
CA TYR A 567 8.97 9.94 5.37
C TYR A 567 8.01 10.65 4.42
N TYR A 568 7.22 9.86 3.71
CA TYR A 568 6.15 10.31 2.82
C TYR A 568 4.81 9.86 3.39
N GLN A 569 3.93 10.82 3.73
CA GLN A 569 2.55 10.53 4.09
C GLN A 569 1.74 10.39 2.81
N TYR A 570 1.25 9.20 2.56
CA TYR A 570 0.46 8.83 1.40
C TYR A 570 -1.04 8.90 1.70
N TYR A 571 -1.80 9.42 0.75
CA TYR A 571 -3.25 9.51 0.77
C TYR A 571 -3.84 8.89 -0.50
N SER A 572 -4.85 8.04 -0.31
CA SER A 572 -5.52 7.28 -1.38
C SER A 572 -7.05 7.34 -1.27
N THR A 573 -7.73 6.63 -2.14
CA THR A 573 -9.20 6.47 -2.12
C THR A 573 -9.73 6.03 -0.77
N ASP A 574 -8.99 5.23 -0.02
CA ASP A 574 -9.38 4.77 1.32
C ASP A 574 -9.56 5.93 2.31
N GLN A 575 -8.92 7.07 2.06
CA GLN A 575 -8.98 8.27 2.89
C GLN A 575 -9.86 9.39 2.30
N GLY A 576 -10.66 9.08 1.25
CA GLY A 576 -11.64 9.97 0.68
C GLY A 576 -11.21 10.74 -0.53
N VAL A 577 -10.13 10.36 -1.12
CA VAL A 577 -9.81 10.78 -2.47
C VAL A 577 -10.70 10.01 -3.44
N LEU A 578 -11.36 10.70 -4.38
CA LEU A 578 -12.26 10.05 -5.36
C LEU A 578 -11.54 9.02 -6.24
N THR A 579 -10.31 9.32 -6.59
CA THR A 579 -9.44 8.50 -7.43
C THR A 579 -8.00 8.74 -7.03
N ASN A 580 -7.17 7.75 -7.18
CA ASN A 580 -5.73 7.91 -6.95
C ASN A 580 -5.03 8.64 -8.09
N GLU A 581 -5.68 8.82 -9.24
CA GLU A 581 -5.08 9.43 -10.42
C GLU A 581 -5.33 10.94 -10.45
N PHE A 582 -4.26 11.69 -10.20
CA PHE A 582 -4.23 13.14 -10.31
C PHE A 582 -3.73 13.56 -11.70
N ASN A 583 -4.25 14.66 -12.16
CA ASN A 583 -3.89 15.17 -13.47
C ASN A 583 -2.63 16.05 -13.42
N GLY A 584 -1.76 15.84 -14.39
CA GLY A 584 -0.54 16.62 -14.57
C GLY A 584 -0.44 17.20 -15.97
N GLY A 585 0.63 17.97 -16.24
CA GLY A 585 0.83 18.62 -17.52
C GLY A 585 -0.14 19.78 -17.75
N CYS A 586 -0.55 20.46 -16.69
CA CYS A 586 -1.41 21.63 -16.71
C CYS A 586 -0.80 22.77 -15.90
N GLN A 587 -1.19 23.96 -16.23
CA GLN A 587 -0.74 25.16 -15.52
C GLN A 587 -1.89 26.16 -15.33
N PRO A 588 -2.26 26.47 -14.08
CA PRO A 588 -1.77 25.90 -12.82
C PRO A 588 -2.18 24.43 -12.61
N CYS A 589 -1.28 23.62 -12.03
CA CYS A 589 -1.56 22.22 -11.70
C CYS A 589 -2.24 22.04 -10.33
N ALA A 590 -2.29 23.08 -9.52
CA ALA A 590 -2.97 23.14 -8.23
C ALA A 590 -3.25 24.59 -7.89
N VAL A 591 -4.23 24.85 -7.07
CA VAL A 591 -4.62 26.20 -6.64
C VAL A 591 -4.91 26.23 -5.15
N GLN A 592 -4.40 27.26 -4.48
CA GLN A 592 -4.83 27.66 -3.15
C GLN A 592 -5.77 28.85 -3.27
N LEU A 593 -6.95 28.75 -2.68
CA LEU A 593 -7.91 29.83 -2.56
C LEU A 593 -7.53 30.73 -1.39
N THR A 594 -8.05 31.95 -1.38
CA THR A 594 -7.78 32.96 -0.33
C THR A 594 -8.22 32.53 1.06
N ASN A 595 -9.24 31.67 1.16
CA ASN A 595 -9.68 31.06 2.42
C ASN A 595 -8.76 29.94 2.93
N GLY A 596 -7.64 29.66 2.23
CA GLY A 596 -6.69 28.61 2.58
C GLY A 596 -7.03 27.21 2.02
N MET A 597 -8.14 27.05 1.32
CA MET A 597 -8.52 25.78 0.69
C MET A 597 -7.63 25.49 -0.52
N PHE A 598 -7.16 24.26 -0.64
CA PHE A 598 -6.46 23.74 -1.82
C PHE A 598 -7.41 22.99 -2.74
N SER A 599 -7.21 23.15 -4.03
CA SER A 599 -7.89 22.40 -5.08
C SER A 599 -6.88 21.70 -5.98
N LEU A 600 -7.06 20.39 -6.14
CA LEU A 600 -6.24 19.52 -6.98
C LEU A 600 -7.10 18.87 -8.06
N PRO A 601 -6.67 18.88 -9.34
CA PRO A 601 -7.41 18.24 -10.42
C PRO A 601 -7.14 16.74 -10.43
N THR A 602 -8.20 15.95 -10.58
CA THR A 602 -8.14 14.50 -10.71
C THR A 602 -8.86 14.05 -11.99
N ILE A 603 -8.68 12.80 -12.36
CA ILE A 603 -9.39 12.22 -13.51
C ILE A 603 -10.93 12.20 -13.32
N ASN A 604 -11.42 12.20 -12.07
CA ASN A 604 -12.84 12.11 -11.73
C ASN A 604 -13.41 13.39 -11.07
N GLY A 605 -12.80 14.54 -11.30
CA GLY A 605 -13.24 15.80 -10.70
C GLY A 605 -12.13 16.54 -9.99
N LEU A 606 -12.46 17.23 -8.90
CA LEU A 606 -11.50 17.98 -8.09
C LEU A 606 -11.45 17.40 -6.67
N LEU A 607 -10.30 17.56 -6.04
CA LEU A 607 -10.10 17.25 -4.64
C LEU A 607 -9.84 18.54 -3.87
N TRP A 608 -10.72 18.87 -2.90
CA TRP A 608 -10.57 20.02 -2.05
C TRP A 608 -10.17 19.63 -0.63
N TYR A 609 -9.31 20.40 0.00
CA TYR A 609 -8.94 20.22 1.39
C TYR A 609 -8.35 21.49 2.02
N PHE A 610 -8.38 21.54 3.35
CA PHE A 610 -7.77 22.60 4.14
C PHE A 610 -6.58 22.04 4.91
N PRO A 611 -5.33 22.26 4.50
CA PRO A 611 -4.16 21.81 5.23
C PRO A 611 -4.14 22.23 6.71
N ASP A 612 -4.68 23.41 6.99
CA ASP A 612 -4.72 24.01 8.33
C ASP A 612 -5.60 23.27 9.34
N ARG A 613 -6.60 22.56 8.83
CA ARG A 613 -7.59 21.83 9.62
C ARG A 613 -7.22 20.37 9.81
N TRP A 614 -6.09 19.95 9.26
CA TRP A 614 -5.68 18.58 9.26
C TRP A 614 -4.38 18.36 10.03
N VAL A 615 -4.40 17.36 10.89
CA VAL A 615 -3.20 16.76 11.47
C VAL A 615 -3.12 15.34 10.95
N PRO A 616 -2.08 15.00 10.19
CA PRO A 616 -1.95 13.67 9.64
C PRO A 616 -1.89 12.62 10.75
N GLU A 617 -2.47 11.47 10.51
CA GLU A 617 -2.30 10.33 11.40
C GLU A 617 -0.96 9.69 11.10
N LEU A 618 0.00 9.95 11.97
CA LEU A 618 1.35 9.44 11.84
C LEU A 618 1.50 8.13 12.61
N PRO A 619 2.35 7.21 12.17
CA PRO A 619 2.59 5.93 12.84
C PRO A 619 3.51 6.08 14.06
N VAL A 620 3.10 6.90 15.02
CA VAL A 620 3.91 7.27 16.20
C VAL A 620 4.04 6.16 17.23
N GLU A 621 3.12 5.21 17.26
CA GLU A 621 3.08 4.13 18.25
C GLU A 621 4.27 3.18 18.08
N ASP A 622 4.57 2.41 19.12
CA ASP A 622 5.72 1.50 19.11
C ASP A 622 5.51 0.23 18.25
N ILE A 623 6.59 -0.50 18.05
CA ILE A 623 6.58 -1.81 17.41
C ILE A 623 6.41 -2.87 18.51
N PHE A 624 5.40 -3.71 18.39
CA PHE A 624 5.15 -4.82 19.29
C PHE A 624 5.44 -6.15 18.57
N ILE A 625 5.97 -7.09 19.31
CA ILE A 625 6.12 -8.48 18.84
C ILE A 625 4.94 -9.26 19.35
N ASP A 626 4.12 -9.69 18.44
CA ASP A 626 2.85 -10.31 18.74
C ASP A 626 3.00 -11.80 19.02
N ARG A 627 3.79 -12.44 18.20
CA ARG A 627 4.03 -13.88 18.29
C ARG A 627 5.38 -14.21 17.68
N ILE A 628 6.07 -15.14 18.31
CA ILE A 628 7.30 -15.72 17.81
C ILE A 628 7.06 -17.22 17.61
N LEU A 629 7.38 -17.72 16.43
CA LEU A 629 7.35 -19.14 16.10
C LEU A 629 8.77 -19.63 15.82
N LEU A 630 9.18 -20.64 16.53
CA LEU A 630 10.34 -21.47 16.21
C LEU A 630 9.80 -22.73 15.52
N ASP A 631 10.04 -22.83 14.21
CA ASP A 631 9.38 -23.82 13.34
C ASP A 631 7.85 -23.72 13.42
N LYS A 632 7.22 -24.48 14.31
CA LYS A 632 5.77 -24.45 14.56
C LYS A 632 5.42 -24.12 16.01
N GLU A 633 6.42 -24.09 16.88
CA GLU A 633 6.20 -23.87 18.32
C GLU A 633 6.16 -22.38 18.62
N LYS A 634 5.13 -21.98 19.38
CA LYS A 634 4.99 -20.61 19.86
C LYS A 634 5.84 -20.43 21.12
N ILE A 635 6.68 -19.41 21.12
CA ILE A 635 7.45 -19.01 22.31
C ILE A 635 7.01 -17.63 22.80
N GLY A 636 7.26 -17.35 24.08
CA GLY A 636 7.11 -16.02 24.68
C GLY A 636 8.13 -15.03 24.11
N PHE A 637 7.79 -13.73 24.17
CA PHE A 637 8.73 -12.68 23.81
C PHE A 637 9.84 -12.54 24.85
N ALA A 638 11.08 -12.50 24.38
CA ALA A 638 12.25 -12.10 25.14
C ALA A 638 13.14 -11.22 24.25
N GLU A 639 13.92 -10.32 24.84
CA GLU A 639 14.87 -9.50 24.09
C GLU A 639 16.07 -10.33 23.62
N ASP A 640 16.40 -11.37 24.39
CA ASP A 640 17.42 -12.38 24.07
C ASP A 640 16.75 -13.72 23.82
N ILE A 641 16.84 -14.22 22.60
CA ILE A 641 16.20 -15.47 22.19
C ILE A 641 17.28 -16.51 21.89
N GLN A 642 17.26 -17.60 22.66
CA GLN A 642 18.07 -18.76 22.40
C GLN A 642 17.41 -19.62 21.32
N LEU A 643 18.06 -19.75 20.17
CA LEU A 643 17.52 -20.49 19.03
C LEU A 643 18.01 -21.95 19.08
N PRO A 644 17.13 -22.92 18.80
CA PRO A 644 17.53 -24.30 18.64
C PRO A 644 18.51 -24.43 17.46
N ARG A 645 19.50 -25.29 17.65
CA ARG A 645 20.51 -25.48 16.62
C ARG A 645 19.97 -25.98 15.29
N ASN A 646 18.90 -26.79 15.34
CA ASN A 646 18.30 -27.42 14.17
C ASN A 646 17.09 -26.61 13.65
N LEU A 647 16.98 -25.37 14.09
CA LEU A 647 15.91 -24.49 13.65
C LEU A 647 15.86 -24.39 12.12
N GLN A 648 14.70 -24.68 11.54
CA GLN A 648 14.48 -24.48 10.11
C GLN A 648 14.03 -23.04 9.83
N GLN A 649 13.14 -22.51 10.66
CA GLN A 649 12.57 -21.18 10.49
C GLN A 649 12.25 -20.52 11.83
N LEU A 650 12.72 -19.27 11.97
CA LEU A 650 12.21 -18.33 12.96
C LEU A 650 11.25 -17.37 12.28
N LYS A 651 10.02 -17.27 12.80
CA LYS A 651 9.04 -16.31 12.30
C LYS A 651 8.56 -15.41 13.42
N LEU A 652 8.75 -14.10 13.24
CA LEU A 652 8.25 -13.08 14.15
C LEU A 652 7.05 -12.38 13.48
N PHE A 653 5.97 -12.21 14.22
CA PHE A 653 4.82 -11.43 13.81
C PHE A 653 4.83 -10.10 14.55
N LEU A 654 4.77 -9.04 13.80
CA LEU A 654 4.79 -7.67 14.31
C LEU A 654 3.39 -7.11 14.35
N ALA A 655 3.12 -6.26 15.34
CA ALA A 655 1.92 -5.46 15.43
C ALA A 655 2.31 -4.01 15.72
N THR A 656 1.63 -3.08 15.07
CA THR A 656 1.76 -1.65 15.32
C THR A 656 0.37 -1.05 15.25
N PRO A 657 -0.13 -0.46 16.36
CA PRO A 657 -1.42 0.20 16.34
C PRO A 657 -1.36 1.42 15.41
N TYR A 658 -2.06 1.35 14.31
CA TYR A 658 -2.12 2.43 13.34
C TYR A 658 -3.42 2.37 12.54
N LEU A 659 -4.24 3.37 12.70
CA LEU A 659 -5.55 3.47 12.03
C LEU A 659 -5.49 4.17 10.67
N GLY A 660 -4.35 4.72 10.30
CA GLY A 660 -4.13 5.37 9.03
C GLY A 660 -3.91 4.38 7.89
N ASN A 661 -3.58 4.89 6.71
CA ASN A 661 -3.33 4.06 5.54
C ASN A 661 -2.11 3.13 5.76
N PRO A 662 -2.25 1.81 5.58
CA PRO A 662 -1.16 0.85 5.75
C PRO A 662 0.10 1.14 4.93
N ALA A 663 -0.06 1.80 3.78
CA ALA A 663 1.08 2.21 2.95
C ALA A 663 2.03 3.21 3.63
N ASN A 664 1.55 3.90 4.68
CA ASN A 664 2.37 4.81 5.49
C ASN A 664 3.21 4.11 6.57
N LEU A 665 3.02 2.81 6.76
CA LEU A 665 3.83 2.01 7.66
C LEU A 665 5.10 1.52 6.95
N ASP A 666 6.20 2.25 7.08
CA ASP A 666 7.50 1.79 6.64
C ASP A 666 8.23 1.09 7.79
N ILE A 667 8.10 -0.23 7.82
CA ILE A 667 8.79 -1.09 8.78
C ILE A 667 9.87 -1.86 8.05
N ARG A 668 11.10 -1.78 8.55
CA ARG A 668 12.26 -2.48 8.00
C ARG A 668 12.96 -3.27 9.08
N TYR A 669 13.65 -4.31 8.69
CA TYR A 669 14.49 -5.06 9.60
C TYR A 669 15.90 -5.24 9.03
N ALA A 670 16.85 -5.41 9.91
CA ALA A 670 18.22 -5.77 9.58
C ALA A 670 18.69 -6.87 10.53
N LEU A 671 19.30 -7.89 9.97
CA LEU A 671 19.93 -8.96 10.75
C LEU A 671 21.43 -8.82 10.60
N ASN A 672 22.10 -8.44 11.67
CA ASN A 672 23.54 -8.21 11.68
C ASN A 672 24.24 -9.25 12.54
N LYS A 673 25.33 -9.80 12.03
CA LYS A 673 26.34 -10.44 12.86
C LYS A 673 27.35 -9.37 13.28
N LYS A 674 27.97 -9.51 14.44
CA LYS A 674 28.95 -8.54 14.94
C LYS A 674 30.04 -8.26 13.89
N GLY A 675 30.08 -7.02 13.39
CA GLY A 675 31.03 -6.57 12.35
C GLY A 675 30.45 -6.44 10.92
N ASP A 676 29.22 -6.86 10.68
CA ASP A 676 28.60 -6.78 9.37
C ASP A 676 28.08 -5.36 9.05
N LYS A 677 28.05 -5.00 7.77
CA LYS A 677 27.35 -3.80 7.31
C LYS A 677 25.84 -4.00 7.47
N THR A 678 25.17 -3.03 8.06
CA THR A 678 23.70 -3.05 8.22
C THR A 678 23.02 -2.89 6.86
N VAL A 679 22.25 -3.89 6.47
CA VAL A 679 21.38 -3.86 5.29
C VAL A 679 19.92 -3.93 5.77
N TRP A 680 19.14 -2.90 5.44
CA TRP A 680 17.75 -2.82 5.82
C TRP A 680 16.86 -3.47 4.75
N LEU A 681 16.03 -4.42 5.15
CA LEU A 681 15.06 -5.11 4.31
C LEU A 681 13.64 -4.71 4.72
N PRO A 682 12.69 -4.56 3.79
CA PRO A 682 11.32 -4.26 4.13
C PRO A 682 10.67 -5.44 4.85
N VAL A 683 9.78 -5.14 5.80
CA VAL A 683 8.93 -6.14 6.44
C VAL A 683 7.67 -6.32 5.58
N GLU A 684 7.46 -7.55 5.12
CA GLU A 684 6.27 -7.90 4.36
C GLU A 684 5.23 -8.57 5.24
N ASN A 685 3.97 -8.26 5.04
CA ASN A 685 2.84 -8.85 5.77
C ASN A 685 3.00 -8.81 7.30
N ASN A 686 3.65 -7.76 7.84
CA ASN A 686 3.94 -7.60 9.27
C ASN A 686 4.65 -8.83 9.89
N SER A 687 5.45 -9.55 9.11
CA SER A 687 6.19 -10.72 9.59
C SER A 687 7.62 -10.73 9.07
N ILE A 688 8.53 -11.17 9.93
CA ILE A 688 9.94 -11.40 9.59
C ILE A 688 10.15 -12.90 9.64
N SER A 689 10.65 -13.47 8.56
CA SER A 689 10.98 -14.88 8.46
C SER A 689 12.47 -15.04 8.23
N LEU A 690 13.14 -15.71 9.17
CA LEU A 690 14.56 -16.01 9.09
C LEU A 690 14.75 -17.54 9.02
N SER A 691 15.44 -17.99 8.00
CA SER A 691 15.69 -19.41 7.79
C SER A 691 17.14 -19.74 8.12
N ARG A 692 17.38 -20.87 8.79
CA ARG A 692 18.67 -21.52 9.04
C ARG A 692 19.81 -20.56 9.32
N LEU A 693 19.81 -19.96 10.50
CA LEU A 693 20.94 -19.12 10.94
C LEU A 693 22.14 -19.99 11.32
N PRO A 694 23.33 -19.72 10.80
CA PRO A 694 24.57 -20.34 11.28
C PRO A 694 24.82 -20.05 12.77
N ALA A 695 25.65 -20.85 13.42
CA ALA A 695 26.02 -20.62 14.81
C ALA A 695 26.66 -19.24 15.00
N GLY A 696 26.21 -18.53 16.04
CA GLY A 696 26.70 -17.20 16.38
C GLY A 696 25.63 -16.34 17.02
N THR A 697 26.03 -15.14 17.41
CA THR A 697 25.15 -14.11 17.98
C THR A 697 24.79 -13.11 16.88
N TYR A 698 23.50 -12.88 16.70
CA TYR A 698 22.94 -11.95 15.74
C TYR A 698 22.14 -10.89 16.47
N GLU A 699 22.18 -9.68 15.98
CA GLU A 699 21.29 -8.58 16.38
C GLU A 699 20.26 -8.37 15.28
N LEU A 700 19.01 -8.72 15.58
CA LEU A 700 17.85 -8.38 14.75
C LEU A 700 17.37 -6.99 15.16
N ARG A 701 17.52 -6.04 14.28
CA ARG A 701 17.04 -4.66 14.46
C ARG A 701 15.80 -4.47 13.62
N ILE A 702 14.74 -3.97 14.24
CA ILE A 702 13.47 -3.68 13.57
C ILE A 702 13.24 -2.19 13.74
N ARG A 703 13.08 -1.48 12.64
CA ARG A 703 12.91 -0.04 12.61
C ARG A 703 11.63 0.34 11.90
N LYS A 704 10.92 1.33 12.43
CA LYS A 704 9.72 1.92 11.85
C LYS A 704 9.88 3.43 11.83
N MET A 705 9.56 4.05 10.70
CA MET A 705 9.40 5.50 10.63
C MET A 705 8.19 5.92 11.45
N ARG A 706 8.34 6.99 12.26
CA ARG A 706 7.26 7.53 13.12
C ARG A 706 6.53 8.72 12.49
N GLY A 707 6.95 9.14 11.31
CA GLY A 707 6.42 10.30 10.63
C GLY A 707 7.53 11.30 10.27
N PHE A 708 7.14 12.53 10.05
CA PHE A 708 8.04 13.61 9.65
C PHE A 708 9.08 13.93 10.73
N GLY A 709 10.20 14.47 10.30
CA GLY A 709 11.31 14.90 11.15
C GLY A 709 12.58 14.11 10.90
N GLU A 710 13.71 14.77 11.12
CA GLU A 710 15.04 14.22 10.89
C GLU A 710 15.27 13.01 11.80
N ASN A 711 15.58 11.85 11.18
CA ASN A 711 15.82 10.58 11.87
C ASN A 711 14.68 10.15 12.83
N ASN A 712 13.43 10.51 12.51
CA ASN A 712 12.27 10.21 13.34
C ASN A 712 11.79 8.76 13.12
N PHE A 713 12.43 7.83 13.84
CA PHE A 713 12.06 6.42 13.82
C PHE A 713 12.10 5.81 15.21
N THR A 714 11.37 4.73 15.42
CA THR A 714 11.53 3.84 16.57
C THR A 714 12.28 2.60 16.13
N GLU A 715 13.12 2.07 17.02
CA GLU A 715 13.92 0.88 16.75
C GLU A 715 13.79 -0.11 17.90
N LYS A 716 13.53 -1.36 17.56
CA LYS A 716 13.53 -2.48 18.49
C LYS A 716 14.65 -3.42 18.15
N ARG A 717 15.37 -3.90 19.19
CA ARG A 717 16.50 -4.81 19.05
C ARG A 717 16.18 -6.12 19.73
N ILE A 718 16.57 -7.20 19.12
CA ILE A 718 16.42 -8.56 19.61
C ILE A 718 17.73 -9.28 19.34
N THR A 719 18.29 -9.86 20.38
CA THR A 719 19.47 -10.70 20.26
C THR A 719 19.03 -12.14 19.96
N LEU A 720 19.58 -12.72 18.91
CA LEU A 720 19.35 -14.10 18.54
C LEU A 720 20.65 -14.87 18.70
N GLU A 721 20.64 -15.88 19.56
CA GLU A 721 21.83 -16.71 19.78
C GLU A 721 21.60 -18.11 19.25
N VAL A 722 22.43 -18.51 18.29
CA VAL A 722 22.48 -19.91 17.80
C VAL A 722 23.72 -20.57 18.39
N PRO A 723 23.54 -21.56 19.27
CA PRO A 723 24.67 -22.19 19.93
C PRO A 723 25.57 -22.93 18.95
N ALA A 724 26.85 -22.73 19.10
CA ALA A 724 27.84 -23.46 18.33
C ALA A 724 27.75 -24.98 18.63
N HIS A 725 28.22 -25.80 17.72
CA HIS A 725 28.29 -27.24 17.96
C HIS A 725 29.29 -27.47 19.07
N TRP A 726 28.87 -28.27 20.07
CA TRP A 726 29.77 -28.63 21.18
C TRP A 726 31.10 -29.20 20.70
N LEU A 727 31.08 -29.83 19.49
CA LEU A 727 32.30 -30.31 18.82
C LEU A 727 33.23 -29.18 18.35
N LEU A 728 32.72 -27.94 18.19
CA LEU A 728 33.53 -26.76 17.83
C LEU A 728 33.90 -25.92 19.07
N HIS A 729 33.51 -26.35 20.24
CA HIS A 729 33.88 -25.68 21.48
C HIS A 729 35.38 -25.80 21.70
N PRO A 730 36.09 -24.78 22.19
CA PRO A 730 37.56 -24.88 22.47
C PRO A 730 37.93 -26.10 23.29
N LEU A 731 37.11 -26.51 24.27
CA LEU A 731 37.28 -27.72 25.03
C LEU A 731 37.18 -29.01 24.19
N ALA A 732 36.31 -29.05 23.17
CA ALA A 732 36.25 -30.17 22.24
C ALA A 732 37.50 -30.26 21.38
N PHE A 733 38.04 -29.12 20.93
CA PHE A 733 39.33 -29.07 20.24
C PHE A 733 40.48 -29.57 21.15
N LEU A 734 40.48 -29.21 22.43
CA LEU A 734 41.44 -29.75 23.39
C LEU A 734 41.29 -31.27 23.51
N ILE A 735 40.05 -31.76 23.60
CA ILE A 735 39.78 -33.22 23.62
C ILE A 735 40.23 -33.88 22.32
N TYR A 736 39.98 -33.27 21.16
CA TYR A 736 40.49 -33.80 19.88
C TYR A 736 42.01 -33.84 19.86
N ILE A 737 42.68 -32.75 20.32
CA ILE A 737 44.15 -32.72 20.41
C ILE A 737 44.64 -33.81 21.37
N VAL A 738 44.06 -33.91 22.57
CA VAL A 738 44.42 -34.94 23.55
C VAL A 738 44.17 -36.34 22.99
N THR A 739 43.01 -36.55 22.36
CA THR A 739 42.68 -37.87 21.76
C THR A 739 43.63 -38.17 20.58
N ALA A 740 43.95 -37.19 19.76
CA ALA A 740 44.93 -37.35 18.65
C ALA A 740 46.33 -37.65 19.21
N ILE A 741 46.73 -36.99 20.31
CA ILE A 741 47.99 -37.26 21.00
C ILE A 741 47.97 -38.67 21.58
N LEU A 742 46.91 -39.10 22.28
CA LEU A 742 46.76 -40.44 22.83
C LEU A 742 46.79 -41.53 21.76
N ILE A 743 46.02 -41.26 20.65
CA ILE A 743 46.09 -42.18 19.49
C ILE A 743 47.47 -42.20 18.88
N SER A 744 48.14 -41.03 18.73
CA SER A 744 49.49 -40.94 18.21
C SER A 744 50.51 -41.70 19.11
N VAL A 745 50.39 -41.49 20.42
CA VAL A 745 51.21 -42.23 21.41
C VAL A 745 50.91 -43.72 21.33
N GLY A 746 49.63 -44.12 21.25
CA GLY A 746 49.20 -45.50 21.06
C GLY A 746 49.78 -46.14 19.78
N VAL A 747 49.68 -45.40 18.68
CA VAL A 747 50.23 -45.81 17.38
C VAL A 747 51.75 -45.91 17.45
N ILE A 748 52.40 -44.89 18.08
CA ILE A 748 53.88 -44.97 18.28
C ILE A 748 54.28 -46.18 19.14
N GLN A 749 53.54 -46.40 20.23
CA GLN A 749 53.81 -47.59 21.07
C GLN A 749 53.57 -48.91 20.33
N LEU A 750 52.46 -49.02 19.58
CA LEU A 750 52.18 -50.17 18.76
C LEU A 750 53.21 -50.33 17.64
N ARG A 751 53.56 -49.20 17.00
CA ARG A 751 54.61 -49.18 15.96
C ARG A 751 55.97 -49.55 16.51
N THR A 752 56.27 -49.03 17.70
CA THR A 752 57.57 -49.41 18.41
C THR A 752 57.59 -50.90 18.80
N LYS A 753 56.44 -51.39 19.30
CA LYS A 753 56.31 -52.87 19.57
C LYS A 753 56.32 -53.66 18.26
N TYR A 754 55.70 -53.16 17.21
CA TYR A 754 55.72 -53.82 15.90
C TYR A 754 57.15 -53.76 15.29
N ILE A 755 57.82 -52.62 15.35
CA ILE A 755 59.20 -52.42 14.87
C ILE A 755 60.16 -53.31 15.66
N LYS A 756 60.03 -53.40 17.00
CA LYS A 756 60.82 -54.32 17.79
C LYS A 756 60.58 -55.78 17.40
N ARG A 757 59.33 -56.16 17.17
CA ARG A 757 59.00 -57.53 16.66
C ARG A 757 59.47 -57.74 15.22
N LYS A 758 59.36 -56.71 14.39
CA LYS A 758 59.79 -56.82 12.98
C LYS A 758 61.30 -56.74 12.82
N ASN A 759 62.00 -56.00 13.67
CA ASN A 759 63.50 -56.03 13.70
C ASN A 759 64.03 -57.37 14.08
N ILE A 760 63.28 -58.07 14.94
CA ILE A 760 63.65 -59.51 15.22
C ILE A 760 63.32 -60.42 14.03
N GLN A 761 62.25 -60.13 13.34
CA GLN A 761 61.90 -60.86 12.10
C GLN A 761 62.67 -60.40 10.85
N LEU A 762 63.03 -59.07 10.78
CA LEU A 762 63.78 -58.53 9.65
C LEU A 762 65.26 -59.02 9.66
N GLN A 763 65.88 -59.32 10.82
CA GLN A 763 67.14 -60.01 10.84
C GLN A 763 67.03 -61.39 10.29
N GLN A 764 65.89 -62.01 10.29
CA GLN A 764 65.63 -63.31 9.59
C GLN A 764 65.27 -63.16 8.12
N ARG A 765 64.65 -62.00 7.75
CA ARG A 765 64.07 -61.79 6.40
C ARG A 765 65.00 -61.02 5.44
N ILE A 766 66.03 -60.32 5.90
CA ILE A 766 67.04 -59.70 5.03
C ILE A 766 67.75 -60.65 4.09
N ARG A 767 67.58 -61.94 4.35
CA ARG A 767 68.11 -62.98 3.40
C ARG A 767 67.17 -63.35 2.29
N GLU A 768 65.91 -62.97 2.39
CA GLU A 768 64.91 -63.42 1.38
C GLU A 768 64.30 -62.34 0.44
N GLN A 769 64.62 -61.09 0.65
CA GLN A 769 63.93 -60.02 -0.14
C GLN A 769 64.86 -59.14 -0.97
N THR A 770 65.61 -59.71 -1.84
CA THR A 770 66.19 -58.95 -2.96
C THR A 770 65.29 -59.11 -4.25
N ALA A 771 64.12 -59.69 -4.07
CA ALA A 771 63.28 -59.98 -5.25
C ALA A 771 62.02 -59.17 -5.48
N GLU A 772 61.62 -58.26 -4.57
CA GLU A 772 60.32 -57.59 -4.78
C GLU A 772 60.39 -56.05 -4.87
N LEU A 773 61.31 -55.52 -5.59
CA LEU A 773 61.40 -54.07 -5.81
C LEU A 773 60.67 -53.61 -7.09
N GLN A 774 59.64 -54.27 -7.48
CA GLN A 774 59.02 -53.96 -8.78
C GLN A 774 57.49 -53.58 -8.76
N VAL A 775 56.87 -53.46 -7.62
CA VAL A 775 55.38 -53.23 -7.59
C VAL A 775 54.95 -51.84 -7.21
N ALA A 776 55.88 -50.94 -6.85
CA ALA A 776 55.51 -49.63 -6.25
C ALA A 776 55.27 -48.47 -7.28
N LEU A 777 55.04 -48.77 -8.53
CA LEU A 777 54.83 -47.69 -9.55
C LEU A 777 53.39 -47.47 -9.99
N THR A 778 52.45 -48.21 -9.38
CA THR A 778 51.09 -48.21 -9.93
C THR A 778 50.08 -47.29 -9.18
N ASP A 779 50.41 -46.80 -7.99
CA ASP A 779 49.43 -46.09 -7.14
C ASP A 779 49.38 -44.55 -7.27
N LEU A 780 50.20 -43.97 -8.16
CA LEU A 780 50.20 -42.51 -8.34
C LEU A 780 49.20 -41.98 -9.36
N GLN A 781 48.52 -42.86 -10.04
CA GLN A 781 47.56 -42.46 -11.09
C GLN A 781 46.10 -42.35 -10.63
N GLN A 782 45.79 -42.75 -9.41
CA GLN A 782 44.36 -42.71 -8.98
C GLN A 782 43.88 -41.41 -8.35
N SER A 783 44.78 -40.57 -7.89
CA SER A 783 44.36 -39.33 -7.20
C SER A 783 43.95 -38.17 -8.13
N GLN A 784 44.26 -38.27 -9.41
CA GLN A 784 43.91 -37.21 -10.38
C GLN A 784 42.48 -37.37 -10.95
N GLN A 785 41.83 -38.48 -10.75
CA GLN A 785 40.48 -38.73 -11.34
C GLN A 785 39.33 -38.28 -10.45
N GLU A 786 39.55 -37.96 -9.17
CA GLU A 786 38.45 -37.64 -8.24
C GLU A 786 38.00 -36.17 -8.31
N LEU A 787 38.89 -35.26 -8.70
CA LEU A 787 38.57 -33.83 -8.83
C LEU A 787 37.75 -33.48 -10.08
N MET A 788 37.83 -34.31 -11.12
CA MET A 788 36.99 -34.13 -12.30
C MET A 788 35.55 -34.63 -12.14
N ARG A 789 35.30 -35.46 -11.12
CA ARG A 789 33.95 -36.01 -10.90
C ARG A 789 32.95 -35.05 -10.25
N GLN A 790 33.40 -34.08 -9.50
CA GLN A 790 32.50 -33.15 -8.78
C GLN A 790 31.84 -32.11 -9.69
N ALA A 791 32.57 -31.61 -10.67
CA ALA A 791 32.01 -30.65 -11.63
C ALA A 791 31.03 -31.34 -12.61
N ASP A 792 31.32 -32.58 -12.95
CA ASP A 792 30.47 -33.39 -13.86
C ASP A 792 29.14 -33.82 -13.16
N TRP A 793 29.15 -33.94 -11.83
CA TRP A 793 27.98 -34.38 -11.06
C TRP A 793 26.86 -33.30 -10.99
N GLN A 794 27.22 -32.00 -10.84
CA GLN A 794 26.20 -30.92 -10.83
C GLN A 794 25.52 -30.78 -12.20
N GLN A 795 26.29 -30.94 -13.27
CA GLN A 795 25.75 -30.86 -14.64
C GLN A 795 24.91 -32.10 -14.96
N LYS A 796 25.34 -33.29 -14.45
CA LYS A 796 24.58 -34.55 -14.61
C LYS A 796 23.30 -34.56 -13.77
N MET A 797 23.28 -33.93 -12.57
CA MET A 797 22.08 -33.89 -11.74
C MET A 797 20.96 -33.07 -12.38
N LEU A 798 21.28 -31.97 -13.04
CA LEU A 798 20.31 -31.18 -13.81
C LEU A 798 19.84 -31.92 -15.08
N ALA A 799 20.74 -32.69 -15.71
CA ALA A 799 20.35 -33.53 -16.85
C ALA A 799 19.48 -34.71 -16.42
N VAL A 800 19.80 -35.35 -15.27
CA VAL A 800 19.04 -36.46 -14.70
C VAL A 800 17.67 -35.97 -14.21
N LEU A 801 17.57 -34.90 -13.49
CA LEU A 801 16.28 -34.33 -13.08
C LEU A 801 15.41 -33.95 -14.27
N SER A 802 16.01 -33.42 -15.34
CA SER A 802 15.30 -33.13 -16.58
C SER A 802 14.81 -34.43 -17.27
N HIS A 803 15.64 -35.50 -17.23
CA HIS A 803 15.30 -36.80 -17.79
C HIS A 803 14.26 -37.53 -16.94
N ASP A 804 14.44 -37.49 -15.59
CA ASP A 804 13.60 -38.26 -14.67
C ASP A 804 12.20 -37.67 -14.49
N ILE A 805 12.02 -36.39 -14.81
CA ILE A 805 10.69 -35.77 -14.89
C ILE A 805 10.07 -36.06 -16.27
N LYS A 806 10.85 -35.98 -17.35
CA LYS A 806 10.35 -36.22 -18.70
C LYS A 806 9.95 -37.67 -18.93
N ALA A 807 10.71 -38.64 -18.37
CA ALA A 807 10.49 -40.07 -18.62
C ALA A 807 9.13 -40.54 -18.05
N PRO A 808 8.74 -40.30 -16.78
CA PRO A 808 7.44 -40.72 -16.29
C PRO A 808 6.28 -40.00 -16.97
N LEU A 809 6.43 -38.71 -17.33
CA LEU A 809 5.41 -38.00 -18.11
C LEU A 809 5.24 -38.61 -19.52
N LYS A 810 6.33 -39.02 -20.15
CA LYS A 810 6.29 -39.70 -21.44
C LYS A 810 5.67 -41.09 -21.33
N TYR A 811 5.93 -41.78 -20.21
CA TYR A 811 5.31 -43.07 -19.95
C TYR A 811 3.80 -42.95 -19.71
N LEU A 812 3.37 -41.94 -18.92
CA LEU A 812 1.95 -41.63 -18.74
C LEU A 812 1.26 -41.31 -20.06
N MET A 813 1.93 -40.62 -20.97
CA MET A 813 1.41 -40.29 -22.29
C MET A 813 1.25 -41.57 -23.15
N TYR A 814 2.21 -42.45 -23.12
CA TYR A 814 2.11 -43.73 -23.83
C TYR A 814 1.02 -44.64 -23.26
N THR A 815 0.88 -44.67 -21.93
CA THR A 815 -0.15 -45.45 -21.24
C THR A 815 -1.55 -44.92 -21.57
N ALA A 816 -1.71 -43.59 -21.54
CA ALA A 816 -2.97 -42.95 -21.91
C ALA A 816 -3.34 -43.19 -23.38
N ASP A 817 -2.34 -43.17 -24.27
CA ASP A 817 -2.51 -43.46 -25.69
C ASP A 817 -2.86 -44.96 -25.95
N TYR A 818 -2.27 -45.84 -25.14
CA TYR A 818 -2.57 -47.29 -25.18
C TYR A 818 -4.00 -47.57 -24.69
N ILE A 819 -4.40 -46.98 -23.61
CA ILE A 819 -5.77 -47.10 -23.05
C ILE A 819 -6.79 -46.52 -24.04
N GLN A 820 -6.48 -45.38 -24.65
CA GLN A 820 -7.36 -44.75 -25.65
C GLN A 820 -7.60 -45.68 -26.85
N ARG A 821 -6.53 -46.31 -27.38
CA ARG A 821 -6.65 -47.25 -28.49
C ARG A 821 -7.40 -48.54 -28.12
N GLY A 822 -7.18 -49.03 -26.90
CA GLY A 822 -7.91 -50.19 -26.38
C GLY A 822 -9.41 -49.94 -26.25
N LEU A 823 -9.79 -48.79 -25.71
CA LEU A 823 -11.18 -48.41 -25.51
C LEU A 823 -11.90 -48.07 -26.84
N GLN A 824 -11.16 -47.59 -27.84
CA GLN A 824 -11.72 -47.37 -29.19
C GLN A 824 -12.00 -48.69 -29.92
N GLN A 825 -11.21 -49.74 -29.65
CA GLN A 825 -11.41 -51.08 -30.25
C GLN A 825 -12.59 -51.83 -29.60
N GLU A 826 -12.92 -51.53 -28.34
CA GLU A 826 -14.05 -52.16 -27.63
C GLU A 826 -15.43 -51.48 -27.81
N GLY A 827 -15.47 -50.39 -28.60
CA GLY A 827 -16.74 -49.72 -28.95
C GLY A 827 -17.37 -48.91 -27.84
N ASN A 828 -16.64 -48.62 -26.76
CA ASN A 828 -17.16 -47.86 -25.63
C ASN A 828 -16.83 -46.35 -25.79
N THR A 829 -17.73 -45.62 -26.45
CA THR A 829 -17.53 -44.23 -26.88
C THR A 829 -17.37 -43.24 -25.72
N VAL A 830 -18.05 -43.45 -24.57
CA VAL A 830 -18.06 -42.52 -23.45
C VAL A 830 -16.71 -42.55 -22.72
N TYR A 831 -16.14 -43.71 -22.48
CA TYR A 831 -14.84 -43.84 -21.82
C TYR A 831 -13.67 -43.53 -22.74
N ALA A 832 -13.83 -43.74 -24.07
CA ALA A 832 -12.84 -43.35 -25.07
C ALA A 832 -12.70 -41.80 -25.13
N GLU A 833 -13.78 -41.06 -24.99
CA GLU A 833 -13.81 -39.59 -24.97
C GLU A 833 -13.16 -39.03 -23.70
N HIS A 834 -13.41 -39.64 -22.54
CA HIS A 834 -12.73 -39.31 -21.31
C HIS A 834 -11.23 -39.65 -21.36
N SER A 835 -10.85 -40.75 -21.92
CA SER A 835 -9.45 -41.15 -22.15
C SER A 835 -8.73 -40.21 -23.10
N GLN A 836 -9.40 -39.71 -24.12
CA GLN A 836 -8.88 -38.72 -25.05
C GLN A 836 -8.60 -37.39 -24.32
N THR A 837 -9.52 -36.95 -23.46
CA THR A 837 -9.37 -35.74 -22.67
C THR A 837 -8.17 -35.86 -21.72
N VAL A 838 -8.01 -36.99 -21.05
CA VAL A 838 -6.86 -37.23 -20.17
C VAL A 838 -5.55 -37.23 -20.97
N ASN A 839 -5.51 -37.83 -22.14
CA ASN A 839 -4.32 -37.86 -23.01
C ASN A 839 -3.93 -36.44 -23.46
N GLU A 840 -4.92 -35.59 -23.80
CA GLU A 840 -4.67 -34.20 -24.13
C GLU A 840 -4.09 -33.41 -22.94
N TYR A 841 -4.60 -33.63 -21.73
CA TYR A 841 -4.05 -32.97 -20.54
C TYR A 841 -2.63 -33.37 -20.22
N ILE A 842 -2.31 -34.66 -20.34
CA ILE A 842 -0.95 -35.18 -20.12
C ILE A 842 0.02 -34.61 -21.17
N ARG A 843 -0.38 -34.56 -22.44
CA ARG A 843 0.41 -33.94 -23.51
C ARG A 843 0.68 -32.47 -23.24
N ARG A 844 -0.33 -31.72 -22.81
CA ARG A 844 -0.20 -30.28 -22.43
C ARG A 844 0.77 -30.11 -21.26
N LEU A 845 0.65 -30.97 -20.25
CA LEU A 845 1.51 -30.91 -19.07
C LEU A 845 2.97 -31.21 -19.42
N TYR A 846 3.20 -32.17 -20.31
CA TYR A 846 4.53 -32.51 -20.82
C TYR A 846 5.16 -31.31 -21.55
N HIS A 847 4.43 -30.68 -22.47
CA HIS A 847 4.92 -29.51 -23.20
C HIS A 847 5.16 -28.28 -22.29
N THR A 848 4.30 -28.06 -21.31
CA THR A 848 4.48 -26.96 -20.34
C THR A 848 5.74 -27.17 -19.51
N MET A 849 5.98 -28.38 -19.04
CA MET A 849 7.19 -28.75 -18.30
C MET A 849 8.46 -28.66 -19.15
N ASP A 850 8.38 -29.06 -20.42
CA ASP A 850 9.52 -28.95 -21.32
C ASP A 850 9.93 -27.51 -21.58
N ASN A 851 8.95 -26.64 -21.79
CA ASN A 851 9.16 -25.21 -21.95
C ASN A 851 9.73 -24.57 -20.68
N LEU A 852 9.24 -24.95 -19.48
CA LEU A 852 9.72 -24.45 -18.18
C LEU A 852 11.17 -24.89 -17.92
N LEU A 853 11.52 -26.16 -18.25
CA LEU A 853 12.88 -26.67 -18.09
C LEU A 853 13.86 -25.96 -19.04
N GLN A 854 13.46 -25.67 -20.28
CA GLN A 854 14.26 -24.88 -21.21
C GLN A 854 14.45 -23.42 -20.71
N TYR A 855 13.44 -22.83 -20.11
CA TYR A 855 13.53 -21.51 -19.49
C TYR A 855 14.53 -21.50 -18.32
N ILE A 856 14.43 -22.48 -17.40
CA ILE A 856 15.34 -22.60 -16.24
C ILE A 856 16.78 -22.87 -16.69
N GLN A 857 16.98 -23.71 -17.71
CA GLN A 857 18.31 -23.97 -18.28
C GLN A 857 18.92 -22.72 -18.93
N ALA A 858 18.11 -21.87 -19.51
CA ALA A 858 18.55 -20.60 -20.07
C ALA A 858 18.94 -19.57 -19.00
N GLN A 859 18.30 -19.60 -17.86
CA GLN A 859 18.64 -18.71 -16.71
C GLN A 859 19.89 -19.16 -15.92
N LEU A 860 20.19 -20.45 -15.88
CA LEU A 860 21.29 -21.02 -15.09
C LEU A 860 22.64 -21.07 -15.82
N LYS A 861 22.68 -20.81 -17.11
CA LYS A 861 23.94 -20.60 -17.84
C LYS A 861 24.32 -19.13 -17.75
N ASP A 862 25.27 -18.85 -16.87
CA ASP A 862 25.96 -17.55 -16.67
C ASP A 862 25.82 -16.60 -17.87
N GLY A 863 24.82 -15.73 -17.86
CA GLY A 863 24.77 -14.45 -18.52
C GLY A 863 25.11 -14.32 -20.02
N GLN A 864 25.53 -15.36 -20.71
CA GLN A 864 25.84 -15.32 -22.13
C GLN A 864 24.74 -15.99 -22.97
N VAL A 865 23.71 -15.19 -23.28
CA VAL A 865 22.78 -15.58 -24.35
C VAL A 865 23.55 -15.53 -25.67
N THR A 866 23.83 -16.66 -26.28
CA THR A 866 24.44 -16.67 -27.59
C THR A 866 23.40 -16.32 -28.64
N PHE A 867 23.59 -15.19 -29.29
CA PHE A 867 22.82 -14.77 -30.45
C PHE A 867 23.50 -15.30 -31.70
N GLN A 868 22.73 -15.74 -32.68
CA GLN A 868 23.21 -16.25 -33.97
C GLN A 868 22.23 -15.88 -35.08
N ASP A 869 22.71 -15.97 -36.28
CA ASP A 869 21.87 -15.86 -37.46
C ASP A 869 21.00 -17.11 -37.62
N ILE A 870 19.71 -16.91 -37.73
CA ILE A 870 18.68 -17.94 -37.77
C ILE A 870 18.01 -17.89 -39.15
N ASP A 871 17.97 -18.99 -39.82
CA ASP A 871 17.14 -19.16 -41.00
C ASP A 871 15.65 -19.17 -40.59
N ALA A 872 14.98 -18.05 -40.77
CA ALA A 872 13.60 -17.85 -40.35
C ALA A 872 12.65 -18.77 -41.15
N TRP A 873 12.91 -19.00 -42.41
CA TRP A 873 12.07 -19.87 -43.23
C TRP A 873 12.12 -21.32 -42.72
N LYS A 874 13.32 -21.84 -42.50
CA LYS A 874 13.52 -23.21 -41.99
C LYS A 874 12.89 -23.40 -40.62
N MET A 875 13.07 -22.45 -39.72
CA MET A 875 12.49 -22.51 -38.37
C MET A 875 10.96 -22.49 -38.42
N ALA A 876 10.36 -21.67 -39.26
CA ALA A 876 8.92 -21.63 -39.45
C ALA A 876 8.38 -22.91 -40.05
N GLU A 877 9.09 -23.49 -41.03
CA GLU A 877 8.70 -24.75 -41.67
C GLU A 877 8.78 -25.94 -40.72
N GLU A 878 9.81 -25.99 -39.87
CA GLU A 878 9.88 -26.98 -38.77
C GLU A 878 8.71 -26.86 -37.79
N LYS A 879 8.30 -25.63 -37.43
CA LYS A 879 7.15 -25.42 -36.55
C LYS A 879 5.83 -25.73 -37.25
N LYS A 880 5.66 -25.35 -38.51
CA LYS A 880 4.51 -25.70 -39.32
C LYS A 880 4.31 -27.22 -39.37
N ALA A 881 5.38 -27.98 -39.64
CA ALA A 881 5.31 -29.46 -39.70
C ALA A 881 4.80 -30.06 -38.37
N ILE A 882 5.11 -29.46 -37.24
CA ILE A 882 4.63 -29.93 -35.93
C ILE A 882 3.12 -29.71 -35.77
N PHE A 883 2.60 -28.60 -36.30
CA PHE A 883 1.22 -28.19 -36.08
C PHE A 883 0.28 -28.55 -37.25
N ASP A 884 0.77 -29.00 -38.37
CA ASP A 884 -0.01 -29.23 -39.60
C ASP A 884 -1.17 -30.22 -39.39
N ASP A 885 -0.92 -31.30 -38.63
CA ASP A 885 -1.94 -32.30 -38.31
C ASP A 885 -3.02 -31.73 -37.35
N ILE A 886 -2.62 -30.83 -36.44
CA ILE A 886 -3.53 -30.21 -35.51
C ILE A 886 -4.39 -29.17 -36.25
N ALA A 887 -3.78 -28.37 -37.09
CA ALA A 887 -4.45 -27.36 -37.90
C ALA A 887 -5.45 -27.98 -38.87
N ARG A 888 -5.15 -29.09 -39.51
CA ARG A 888 -6.08 -29.83 -40.39
C ARG A 888 -7.33 -30.33 -39.68
N ARG A 889 -7.22 -30.69 -38.39
CA ARG A 889 -8.41 -31.14 -37.62
C ARG A 889 -9.44 -30.03 -37.40
N VAL A 890 -9.01 -28.78 -37.36
CA VAL A 890 -9.86 -27.61 -37.26
C VAL A 890 -10.06 -26.89 -38.61
N ASN A 891 -9.72 -27.61 -39.70
CA ASN A 891 -9.82 -27.13 -41.09
C ASN A 891 -9.10 -25.79 -41.32
N THR A 892 -7.97 -25.59 -40.64
CA THR A 892 -7.11 -24.39 -40.72
C THR A 892 -5.82 -24.73 -41.47
N VAL A 893 -5.38 -23.82 -42.32
CA VAL A 893 -4.15 -23.94 -43.08
C VAL A 893 -3.06 -23.10 -42.47
N ILE A 894 -1.88 -23.64 -42.27
CA ILE A 894 -0.71 -22.87 -41.87
C ILE A 894 0.08 -22.51 -43.12
N ASP A 895 0.19 -21.22 -43.40
CA ASP A 895 0.86 -20.68 -44.57
C ASP A 895 2.17 -19.98 -44.17
N ASN A 896 3.30 -20.54 -44.56
CA ASN A 896 4.61 -19.96 -44.32
C ASN A 896 5.00 -19.08 -45.53
N LYS A 897 4.80 -17.78 -45.39
CA LYS A 897 5.11 -16.77 -46.43
C LYS A 897 6.52 -16.17 -46.29
N ILE A 898 7.35 -16.73 -45.47
CA ILE A 898 8.72 -16.24 -45.30
C ILE A 898 9.51 -16.61 -46.58
N ILE A 899 10.23 -15.66 -47.11
CA ILE A 899 11.09 -15.89 -48.27
C ILE A 899 12.27 -16.79 -47.84
N PRO A 900 12.54 -17.92 -48.53
CA PRO A 900 13.71 -18.76 -48.24
C PRO A 900 15.00 -17.95 -48.23
N GLY A 901 15.82 -18.12 -47.19
CA GLY A 901 17.06 -17.39 -46.99
C GLY A 901 16.89 -16.11 -46.13
N THR A 902 15.67 -15.79 -45.61
CA THR A 902 15.50 -14.72 -44.64
C THR A 902 16.21 -15.04 -43.34
N SER A 903 17.25 -14.27 -42.98
CA SER A 903 18.01 -14.43 -41.74
C SER A 903 17.57 -13.44 -40.70
N LEU A 904 17.36 -13.92 -39.46
CA LEU A 904 17.06 -13.13 -38.25
C LEU A 904 18.15 -13.36 -37.22
N TYR A 905 18.62 -12.32 -36.58
CA TYR A 905 19.63 -12.40 -35.53
C TYR A 905 18.99 -12.49 -34.16
N SER A 906 19.05 -13.65 -33.48
CA SER A 906 18.48 -13.87 -32.17
C SER A 906 19.05 -15.13 -31.50
N ASN A 907 18.50 -15.49 -30.37
CA ASN A 907 18.74 -16.80 -29.75
C ASN A 907 17.74 -17.81 -30.29
N GLN A 908 18.25 -18.76 -31.11
CA GLN A 908 17.41 -19.72 -31.85
C GLN A 908 16.50 -20.56 -30.96
N PRO A 909 16.94 -21.19 -29.83
CA PRO A 909 16.05 -21.96 -28.97
C PRO A 909 14.92 -21.16 -28.38
N LEU A 910 15.22 -19.95 -27.87
CA LEU A 910 14.22 -19.09 -27.19
C LEU A 910 13.24 -18.50 -28.19
N LEU A 911 13.72 -18.06 -29.36
CA LEU A 911 12.85 -17.55 -30.42
C LEU A 911 11.93 -18.67 -30.95
N ALA A 912 12.43 -19.88 -31.07
CA ALA A 912 11.65 -21.05 -31.47
C ALA A 912 10.53 -21.39 -30.48
N VAL A 913 10.75 -21.21 -29.17
CA VAL A 913 9.72 -21.34 -28.12
C VAL A 913 8.65 -20.26 -28.26
N MET A 914 9.05 -19.02 -28.52
CA MET A 914 8.09 -17.91 -28.72
C MET A 914 7.19 -18.20 -29.93
N ILE A 915 7.77 -18.56 -31.06
CA ILE A 915 7.01 -18.84 -32.28
C ILE A 915 6.10 -20.05 -32.10
N HIS A 916 6.57 -21.09 -31.44
CA HIS A 916 5.76 -22.27 -31.13
C HIS A 916 4.50 -21.88 -30.33
N ASN A 917 4.65 -21.03 -29.28
CA ASN A 917 3.51 -20.57 -28.48
C ASN A 917 2.56 -19.66 -29.25
N LEU A 918 3.08 -18.86 -30.18
CA LEU A 918 2.24 -17.99 -31.02
C LEU A 918 1.42 -18.80 -32.03
N ILE A 919 2.03 -19.81 -32.69
CA ILE A 919 1.32 -20.69 -33.63
C ILE A 919 0.28 -21.54 -32.89
N ASP A 920 0.61 -22.13 -31.76
CA ASP A 920 -0.33 -22.89 -30.93
C ASP A 920 -1.57 -22.08 -30.56
N ASN A 921 -1.35 -20.81 -30.13
CA ASN A 921 -2.45 -19.92 -29.83
C ASN A 921 -3.28 -19.56 -31.07
N ALA A 922 -2.63 -19.28 -32.20
CA ALA A 922 -3.30 -18.94 -33.44
C ALA A 922 -4.21 -20.08 -33.95
N ILE A 923 -3.76 -21.31 -33.88
CA ILE A 923 -4.55 -22.48 -34.30
C ILE A 923 -5.75 -22.68 -33.35
N LYS A 924 -5.60 -22.47 -32.06
CA LYS A 924 -6.66 -22.66 -31.06
C LYS A 924 -7.85 -21.72 -31.26
N VAL A 925 -7.63 -20.57 -31.87
CA VAL A 925 -8.66 -19.55 -32.08
C VAL A 925 -9.14 -19.44 -33.53
N THR A 926 -8.57 -20.23 -34.43
CA THR A 926 -8.90 -20.21 -35.86
C THR A 926 -9.57 -21.53 -36.29
N GLU A 927 -10.82 -21.42 -36.72
CA GLU A 927 -11.57 -22.53 -37.33
C GLU A 927 -11.93 -22.17 -38.76
N ASN A 928 -11.70 -23.07 -39.69
CA ASN A 928 -11.91 -22.85 -41.13
C ASN A 928 -11.18 -21.60 -41.68
N GLY A 929 -9.92 -21.44 -41.31
CA GLY A 929 -9.17 -20.22 -41.61
C GLY A 929 -7.71 -20.47 -41.99
N THR A 930 -6.90 -19.45 -41.85
CA THR A 930 -5.47 -19.52 -42.17
C THR A 930 -4.63 -18.90 -41.08
N VAL A 931 -3.55 -19.56 -40.69
CA VAL A 931 -2.50 -19.00 -39.84
C VAL A 931 -1.30 -18.70 -40.73
N THR A 932 -0.92 -17.46 -40.83
CA THR A 932 0.18 -16.99 -41.72
C THR A 932 1.40 -16.65 -40.87
N ILE A 933 2.57 -17.12 -41.32
CA ILE A 933 3.84 -16.78 -40.70
C ILE A 933 4.65 -15.95 -41.72
N GLU A 934 5.06 -14.76 -41.31
CA GLU A 934 5.82 -13.85 -42.15
C GLU A 934 7.07 -13.37 -41.39
N ALA A 935 8.16 -13.16 -42.06
CA ALA A 935 9.35 -12.55 -41.52
C ALA A 935 10.05 -11.70 -42.57
N ALA A 936 10.61 -10.62 -42.19
CA ALA A 936 11.47 -9.79 -43.01
C ALA A 936 12.61 -9.20 -42.19
N ASN A 937 13.68 -8.89 -42.85
CA ASN A 937 14.84 -8.21 -42.32
C ASN A 937 15.28 -7.19 -43.38
N ASP A 938 14.70 -5.99 -43.34
CA ASP A 938 14.92 -4.90 -44.29
C ASP A 938 15.14 -3.57 -43.58
N HIS A 939 15.12 -2.47 -44.32
CA HIS A 939 15.32 -1.11 -43.81
C HIS A 939 14.27 -0.68 -42.77
N SER A 940 13.14 -1.35 -42.63
CA SER A 940 12.09 -1.09 -41.64
C SER A 940 12.32 -1.82 -40.30
N GLY A 941 13.25 -2.76 -40.28
CA GLY A 941 13.65 -3.55 -39.12
C GLY A 941 13.52 -5.07 -39.35
N ALA A 942 14.10 -5.84 -38.43
CA ALA A 942 13.97 -7.30 -38.43
C ALA A 942 12.74 -7.70 -37.61
N TYR A 943 11.84 -8.47 -38.19
CA TYR A 943 10.67 -8.96 -37.46
C TYR A 943 10.24 -10.36 -37.92
N ILE A 944 9.52 -11.03 -37.05
CA ILE A 944 8.72 -12.21 -37.39
C ILE A 944 7.30 -12.02 -36.85
N ARG A 945 6.30 -12.33 -37.66
CA ARG A 945 4.89 -12.13 -37.41
C ARG A 945 4.11 -13.43 -37.58
N VAL A 946 3.21 -13.69 -36.67
CA VAL A 946 2.22 -14.74 -36.78
C VAL A 946 0.84 -14.09 -36.80
N SER A 947 0.07 -14.34 -37.84
CA SER A 947 -1.27 -13.80 -38.04
C SER A 947 -2.26 -14.93 -38.23
N ASP A 948 -3.46 -14.76 -37.69
CA ASP A 948 -4.57 -15.70 -37.82
C ASP A 948 -5.83 -15.00 -38.34
N THR A 949 -6.71 -15.80 -38.90
CA THR A 949 -8.05 -15.36 -39.35
C THR A 949 -9.16 -15.82 -38.39
N GLY A 950 -8.83 -15.97 -37.12
CA GLY A 950 -9.71 -16.44 -36.05
C GLY A 950 -10.58 -15.33 -35.45
N ILE A 951 -11.03 -15.55 -34.22
CA ILE A 951 -11.95 -14.65 -33.51
C ILE A 951 -11.31 -13.36 -33.00
N GLY A 952 -10.00 -13.18 -33.24
CA GLY A 952 -9.25 -12.03 -32.73
C GLY A 952 -8.94 -12.08 -31.23
N MET A 953 -8.30 -11.04 -30.74
CA MET A 953 -7.91 -10.85 -29.33
C MET A 953 -8.71 -9.71 -28.70
N SER A 954 -8.96 -9.80 -27.40
CA SER A 954 -9.58 -8.70 -26.67
C SER A 954 -8.68 -7.45 -26.66
N PRO A 955 -9.24 -6.24 -26.68
CA PRO A 955 -8.45 -4.99 -26.65
C PRO A 955 -7.51 -4.91 -25.45
N LEU A 956 -7.89 -5.47 -24.31
CA LEU A 956 -7.06 -5.56 -23.11
C LEU A 956 -5.83 -6.45 -23.31
N LEU A 957 -6.00 -7.58 -23.99
CA LEU A 957 -4.90 -8.51 -24.28
C LEU A 957 -3.93 -7.92 -25.32
N VAL A 958 -4.43 -7.25 -26.32
CA VAL A 958 -3.62 -6.52 -27.34
C VAL A 958 -2.78 -5.45 -26.66
N LYS A 959 -3.42 -4.65 -25.78
CA LYS A 959 -2.73 -3.61 -25.01
C LYS A 959 -1.67 -4.19 -24.10
N TRP A 960 -2.01 -5.25 -23.34
CA TRP A 960 -1.08 -5.93 -22.42
C TRP A 960 0.12 -6.53 -23.15
N LEU A 961 -0.06 -7.18 -24.29
CA LEU A 961 1.03 -7.73 -25.09
C LEU A 961 1.98 -6.65 -25.62
N SER A 962 1.43 -5.52 -26.04
CA SER A 962 2.21 -4.44 -26.66
C SER A 962 2.93 -3.52 -25.66
N GLN A 963 2.63 -3.63 -24.35
CA GLN A 963 3.34 -2.90 -23.28
C GLN A 963 4.67 -3.57 -22.94
N GLN A 964 5.74 -2.79 -22.76
CA GLN A 964 7.08 -3.32 -22.44
C GLN A 964 7.34 -3.57 -20.93
N ASN A 965 6.39 -3.25 -20.03
CA ASN A 965 6.57 -3.36 -18.60
C ASN A 965 6.07 -4.70 -18.04
N GLU A 966 6.67 -5.13 -16.91
CA GLU A 966 6.25 -6.30 -16.11
C GLU A 966 4.93 -6.05 -15.36
N GLU A 967 3.87 -5.68 -16.02
CA GLU A 967 2.56 -5.65 -15.38
C GLU A 967 1.94 -7.04 -15.39
N SER A 968 1.44 -7.46 -14.23
CA SER A 968 0.72 -8.72 -14.05
C SER A 968 -0.43 -8.84 -15.03
N GLN A 969 -0.64 -10.05 -15.51
CA GLN A 969 -1.74 -10.39 -16.41
C GLN A 969 -3.08 -9.89 -15.83
N PRO A 970 -3.93 -9.20 -16.60
CA PRO A 970 -5.24 -8.79 -16.14
C PRO A 970 -6.07 -9.98 -15.66
N ALA A 971 -6.64 -9.87 -14.45
CA ALA A 971 -7.38 -10.97 -13.78
C ALA A 971 -8.59 -11.50 -14.57
N GLU A 972 -9.10 -10.74 -15.51
CA GLU A 972 -10.25 -11.09 -16.36
C GLU A 972 -9.93 -12.15 -17.45
N LEU A 973 -8.65 -12.45 -17.67
CA LEU A 973 -8.23 -13.44 -18.67
C LEU A 973 -8.22 -14.88 -18.15
N SER A 974 -8.41 -15.10 -16.84
CA SER A 974 -8.53 -16.45 -16.26
C SER A 974 -9.93 -17.06 -16.35
N GLY A 975 -10.91 -16.33 -16.88
CA GLY A 975 -12.33 -16.72 -16.90
C GLY A 975 -13.00 -16.88 -18.28
N ALA A 976 -12.34 -16.58 -19.38
CA ALA A 976 -12.93 -16.71 -20.71
C ALA A 976 -12.98 -18.18 -21.18
N ARG A 977 -14.18 -18.64 -21.51
CA ARG A 977 -14.46 -19.96 -22.04
C ARG A 977 -13.64 -20.26 -23.32
N GLY A 978 -12.57 -21.02 -23.16
CA GLY A 978 -11.74 -21.51 -24.25
C GLY A 978 -10.44 -22.11 -23.70
N SER A 979 -10.28 -23.41 -23.82
CA SER A 979 -9.27 -24.27 -23.24
C SER A 979 -7.80 -23.85 -23.46
N GLY A 980 -7.32 -22.86 -22.71
CA GLY A 980 -5.90 -22.50 -22.75
C GLY A 980 -5.48 -21.74 -21.50
N THR A 981 -4.45 -22.21 -20.80
CA THR A 981 -3.99 -21.73 -19.50
C THR A 981 -3.38 -20.32 -19.51
N GLY A 982 -3.44 -19.56 -20.62
CA GLY A 982 -2.84 -18.20 -20.71
C GLY A 982 -1.31 -18.13 -20.52
N ILE A 983 -0.69 -19.24 -20.15
CA ILE A 983 0.74 -19.34 -19.83
C ILE A 983 1.61 -19.12 -21.08
N GLY A 984 1.14 -19.54 -22.25
CA GLY A 984 1.90 -19.42 -23.50
C GLY A 984 2.24 -17.98 -23.87
N LEU A 985 1.30 -17.05 -23.76
CA LEU A 985 1.54 -15.64 -24.05
C LEU A 985 2.37 -14.95 -22.96
N LEU A 986 2.28 -15.41 -21.72
CA LEU A 986 3.10 -14.96 -20.62
C LEU A 986 4.57 -15.35 -20.81
N ILE A 987 4.81 -16.58 -21.30
CA ILE A 987 6.15 -17.05 -21.71
C ILE A 987 6.68 -16.20 -22.87
N VAL A 988 5.85 -15.93 -23.87
CA VAL A 988 6.24 -15.09 -25.01
C VAL A 988 6.63 -13.70 -24.55
N LYS A 989 5.83 -13.08 -23.66
CA LYS A 989 6.14 -11.75 -23.11
C LYS A 989 7.40 -11.76 -22.26
N GLY A 990 7.55 -12.75 -21.35
CA GLY A 990 8.75 -12.90 -20.52
C GLY A 990 10.03 -13.09 -21.32
N LEU A 991 9.98 -13.93 -22.35
CA LEU A 991 11.12 -14.15 -23.24
C LEU A 991 11.41 -12.93 -24.12
N ALA A 992 10.39 -12.17 -24.51
CA ALA A 992 10.57 -10.95 -25.27
C ALA A 992 11.28 -9.86 -24.44
N ILE A 993 10.90 -9.72 -23.17
CA ILE A 993 11.58 -8.82 -22.23
C ILE A 993 13.04 -9.28 -22.04
N PHE A 994 13.26 -10.57 -21.84
CA PHE A 994 14.59 -11.15 -21.63
C PHE A 994 15.52 -11.01 -22.84
N LEU A 995 14.98 -11.13 -24.06
CA LEU A 995 15.73 -10.98 -25.31
C LEU A 995 15.70 -9.56 -25.87
N HIS A 996 15.10 -8.60 -25.15
CA HIS A 996 14.88 -7.22 -25.61
C HIS A 996 14.12 -7.12 -26.94
N ILE A 997 13.20 -8.05 -27.18
CA ILE A 997 12.32 -8.08 -28.34
C ILE A 997 11.07 -7.26 -28.04
N ARG A 998 10.72 -6.34 -28.91
CA ARG A 998 9.47 -5.58 -28.81
C ARG A 998 8.32 -6.38 -29.42
N ILE A 999 7.23 -6.53 -28.70
CA ILE A 999 6.00 -7.14 -29.22
C ILE A 999 5.02 -6.05 -29.63
N THR A 1000 4.41 -6.23 -30.80
CA THR A 1000 3.21 -5.47 -31.21
C THR A 1000 2.11 -6.46 -31.58
N ALA A 1001 0.91 -6.20 -31.12
CA ALA A 1001 -0.26 -7.00 -31.42
C ALA A 1001 -1.36 -6.13 -32.03
N GLU A 1002 -2.02 -6.64 -33.03
CA GLU A 1002 -3.17 -6.02 -33.70
C GLU A 1002 -4.28 -7.05 -33.80
N SER A 1003 -5.50 -6.64 -33.67
CA SER A 1003 -6.65 -7.54 -33.75
C SER A 1003 -7.87 -6.84 -34.32
N THR A 1004 -8.63 -7.61 -35.11
CA THR A 1004 -9.93 -7.21 -35.67
C THR A 1004 -10.93 -8.35 -35.43
N ASP A 1005 -12.19 -8.14 -35.76
CA ASP A 1005 -13.22 -9.21 -35.68
C ASP A 1005 -13.00 -10.34 -36.68
N ARG A 1006 -11.95 -10.30 -37.49
CA ARG A 1006 -11.60 -11.30 -38.52
C ARG A 1006 -10.19 -11.88 -38.36
N GLY A 1007 -9.63 -11.79 -37.16
CA GLY A 1007 -8.34 -12.36 -36.80
C GLY A 1007 -7.39 -11.45 -36.05
N SER A 1008 -6.27 -12.01 -35.65
CA SER A 1008 -5.23 -11.27 -34.93
C SER A 1008 -3.83 -11.46 -35.51
N SER A 1009 -2.93 -10.55 -35.18
CA SER A 1009 -1.55 -10.55 -35.64
C SER A 1009 -0.64 -10.16 -34.49
N VAL A 1010 0.36 -10.97 -34.21
CA VAL A 1010 1.41 -10.68 -33.23
C VAL A 1010 2.75 -10.61 -33.93
N THR A 1011 3.42 -9.47 -33.80
CA THR A 1011 4.73 -9.21 -34.41
C THR A 1011 5.79 -9.10 -33.33
N LEU A 1012 6.85 -9.85 -33.48
CA LEU A 1012 8.06 -9.79 -32.66
C LEU A 1012 9.13 -9.00 -33.42
N TRP A 1013 9.47 -7.82 -32.92
CA TRP A 1013 10.49 -6.96 -33.48
C TRP A 1013 11.83 -7.23 -32.83
N LEU A 1014 12.75 -7.76 -33.63
CA LEU A 1014 14.09 -8.09 -33.21
C LEU A 1014 15.01 -6.87 -33.42
N GLY A 1015 15.88 -6.59 -32.46
CA GLY A 1015 16.87 -5.51 -32.62
C GLY A 1015 17.83 -5.78 -33.77
N THR A 1016 18.19 -4.77 -34.54
CA THR A 1016 19.24 -4.90 -35.55
C THR A 1016 20.59 -5.17 -34.88
N ALA A 1017 21.37 -6.08 -35.43
CA ALA A 1017 22.75 -6.35 -35.01
C ALA A 1017 23.59 -5.06 -35.08
N GLY A 1018 23.74 -4.34 -33.92
CA GLY A 1018 24.51 -3.12 -33.96
C GLY A 1018 24.40 -2.16 -32.78
N VAL A 1019 23.51 -2.40 -31.77
CA VAL A 1019 23.49 -1.56 -30.60
C VAL A 1019 23.39 -2.43 -29.34
N VAL A 1020 24.54 -2.92 -28.86
CA VAL A 1020 24.73 -3.32 -27.47
C VAL A 1020 25.38 -2.13 -26.78
N ALA A 1021 24.63 -1.40 -25.95
CA ALA A 1021 25.15 -0.46 -24.99
C ALA A 1021 24.87 -0.99 -23.59
#